data_8b5eef8bac36f03f5e1454e456d4f1ad
#
_entry.id   8b5eef8bac36f03f5e1454e456d4f1ad
#
_cell.length_a   1.000
_cell.length_b   1.000
_cell.length_c   1.000
_cell.angle_alpha   90.00
_cell.angle_beta   90.00
_cell.angle_gamma   90.00
#
_symmetry.space_group_name_H-M   'P 1'
#
loop_
_entity.id
_entity.type
_entity.pdbx_description
1 polymer ?
#
loop_
_entity_poly.entity_id
_entity_poly.type
_entity_poly.pdbx_seq_one_letter_code
_entity_poly.pdbx_strand_id
1 'polypeptide(L)'
;MAHIDAGKTTTSERILFYTGLTHKIGEVHDGGATMDWMEQEQERGITITSAATTTFWNYAGTKYKINLIDTPGHVDFTVEVERSLRILDGAVATFCAVGGVQPQSETVWRQADKYRVPRVCYVNKMDRSGANFFEVVRQIKTILGATPCPIQIPVGQEETFRGVVDLVTMKALVWDDETMGAHYDTIDIPAELQAEAEEWRDKMLETLADCDDVLMEKYFEDPSTITEDEIRAALRKGTLAMKINPMLCGSSFKNKGVQTLLDAVAAYLPSPMDTPEVIGTDPNDPEKEIVRKVDPSSPLTALAFKIATDPYVGRLCFFRVYAGELQAGSYVYNSRSGKKERISRLFQMHSNKQNPMEVIGCGDIGAGVGFKDIRTGDTLCDENNPIILESIDFPEPVIGIAVEPKTQKDMDKMGVGLAKLAEEDPTFRVQTNEETGQTVISGMGELHLEIIIDRLKREFKVEANQGKPQVSYKEAITKPVELREVYKKQTGGRGKFADIIVRVEPADEGFEGDLQFVDEVKGGNVPKEFIPSVQKGFQKAMTNGVLAGYALDKLKVTLLDGSFHPVDSDQLSFEICAIQAFKNASAQAGPVLLEPIMRLEVDTPEENMGDVIGDLNKRRGQVEGMDSTPSGARLVKAKVPLAEMFGYVTSLRTITSGRATSSMTFSHYEPVSSSIARQVLEEVGGRVDLIK
;
A
#
# COMPACT_ATOMS: atom_id res chain seq x y z
N MET A 1 -6.09 10.39 0.09
CA MET A 1 -4.81 9.89 0.66
C MET A 1 -4.15 10.96 1.50
N ALA A 2 -3.51 10.61 2.62
CA ALA A 2 -2.87 11.59 3.52
C ALA A 2 -2.06 10.88 4.60
N HIS A 3 -1.22 11.64 5.32
CA HIS A 3 -0.64 11.19 6.58
C HIS A 3 -1.68 11.12 7.71
N ILE A 4 -1.29 10.55 8.84
CA ILE A 4 -2.12 10.51 10.06
C ILE A 4 -2.48 11.94 10.47
N ASP A 5 -3.68 12.16 10.96
CA ASP A 5 -4.18 13.45 11.45
C ASP A 5 -4.23 14.60 10.41
N ALA A 6 -4.07 14.35 9.11
CA ALA A 6 -4.31 15.39 8.10
C ALA A 6 -5.79 15.80 7.95
N GLY A 7 -6.70 15.06 8.57
CA GLY A 7 -8.15 15.26 8.49
C GLY A 7 -8.80 14.60 7.27
N LYS A 8 -8.24 13.49 6.82
CA LYS A 8 -8.71 12.70 5.69
C LYS A 8 -10.17 12.23 5.88
N THR A 9 -10.45 11.46 6.93
CA THR A 9 -11.82 10.97 7.21
C THR A 9 -12.79 12.11 7.47
N THR A 10 -12.36 13.19 8.16
CA THR A 10 -13.17 14.40 8.33
C THR A 10 -13.55 15.00 6.97
N THR A 11 -12.63 15.06 6.02
CA THR A 11 -12.90 15.56 4.66
C THR A 11 -13.87 14.63 3.93
N SER A 12 -13.69 13.30 4.03
CA SER A 12 -14.61 12.31 3.47
C SER A 12 -16.02 12.47 4.03
N GLU A 13 -16.19 12.62 5.34
CA GLU A 13 -17.49 12.84 5.97
C GLU A 13 -18.19 14.14 5.49
N ARG A 14 -17.41 15.23 5.28
CA ARG A 14 -17.96 16.47 4.71
C ARG A 14 -18.40 16.30 3.26
N ILE A 15 -17.65 15.52 2.47
CA ILE A 15 -18.05 15.15 1.10
C ILE A 15 -19.40 14.41 1.11
N LEU A 16 -19.55 13.42 1.99
CA LEU A 16 -20.82 12.67 2.11
C LEU A 16 -21.99 13.56 2.54
N PHE A 17 -21.74 14.51 3.42
CA PHE A 17 -22.76 15.48 3.84
C PHE A 17 -23.19 16.41 2.70
N TYR A 18 -22.25 17.08 2.03
CA TYR A 18 -22.56 18.03 0.95
C TYR A 18 -23.13 17.38 -0.30
N THR A 19 -22.85 16.11 -0.53
CA THR A 19 -23.47 15.33 -1.60
C THR A 19 -24.86 14.76 -1.23
N GLY A 20 -25.33 15.02 0.00
CA GLY A 20 -26.65 14.62 0.48
C GLY A 20 -26.78 13.13 0.81
N LEU A 21 -25.68 12.39 0.88
CA LEU A 21 -25.70 10.97 1.23
C LEU A 21 -25.93 10.75 2.73
N THR A 22 -25.41 11.64 3.58
CA THR A 22 -25.66 11.67 5.02
C THR A 22 -26.40 12.94 5.41
N HIS A 23 -27.33 12.83 6.37
CA HIS A 23 -28.09 13.98 6.88
C HIS A 23 -27.46 14.63 8.12
N LYS A 24 -26.45 14.00 8.69
CA LYS A 24 -25.67 14.49 9.84
C LYS A 24 -24.20 14.46 9.47
N ILE A 25 -23.47 15.44 9.98
CA ILE A 25 -22.02 15.47 9.88
C ILE A 25 -21.48 14.45 10.89
N GLY A 26 -20.77 13.44 10.40
CA GLY A 26 -20.05 12.48 11.24
C GLY A 26 -18.78 13.12 11.80
N GLU A 27 -18.61 13.09 13.12
CA GLU A 27 -17.37 13.53 13.79
C GLU A 27 -16.51 12.32 14.15
N VAL A 28 -15.26 12.35 13.74
CA VAL A 28 -14.30 11.24 13.97
C VAL A 28 -14.04 11.08 15.48
N HIS A 29 -13.89 12.19 16.21
CA HIS A 29 -13.63 12.17 17.65
C HIS A 29 -14.79 11.64 18.51
N ASP A 30 -16.02 11.71 17.99
CA ASP A 30 -17.20 11.22 18.68
C ASP A 30 -17.58 9.79 18.24
N GLY A 31 -16.75 9.14 17.40
CA GLY A 31 -17.04 7.82 16.85
C GLY A 31 -18.23 7.78 15.89
N GLY A 32 -18.66 8.93 15.37
CA GLY A 32 -19.82 9.08 14.50
C GLY A 32 -19.52 9.05 13.01
N ALA A 33 -18.27 8.81 12.62
CA ALA A 33 -17.85 8.80 11.21
C ALA A 33 -18.42 7.56 10.48
N THR A 34 -19.01 7.79 9.32
CA THR A 34 -19.61 6.74 8.49
C THR A 34 -18.54 5.89 7.80
N MET A 35 -17.42 6.51 7.43
CA MET A 35 -16.32 5.83 6.72
C MET A 35 -15.49 4.96 7.67
N ASP A 36 -15.31 5.36 8.94
CA ASP A 36 -14.65 4.57 9.98
C ASP A 36 -15.72 3.71 10.68
N TRP A 37 -16.11 2.61 10.07
CA TRP A 37 -17.24 1.78 10.50
C TRP A 37 -16.87 0.69 11.52
N MET A 38 -15.58 0.36 11.63
CA MET A 38 -15.11 -0.62 12.62
C MET A 38 -15.02 0.01 14.01
N GLU A 39 -15.41 -0.76 15.04
CA GLU A 39 -15.30 -0.29 16.44
C GLU A 39 -13.87 0.16 16.77
N GLN A 40 -12.86 -0.57 16.28
CA GLN A 40 -11.45 -0.24 16.51
C GLN A 40 -11.04 1.08 15.86
N GLU A 41 -11.57 1.40 14.67
CA GLU A 41 -11.35 2.69 14.01
C GLU A 41 -11.93 3.83 14.83
N GLN A 42 -13.16 3.66 15.32
CA GLN A 42 -13.87 4.65 16.15
C GLN A 42 -13.20 4.88 17.50
N GLU A 43 -12.79 3.79 18.18
CA GLU A 43 -12.12 3.86 19.49
C GLU A 43 -10.73 4.52 19.40
N ARG A 44 -10.00 4.28 18.30
CA ARG A 44 -8.62 4.76 18.12
C ARG A 44 -8.54 6.07 17.36
N GLY A 45 -9.61 6.48 16.66
CA GLY A 45 -9.66 7.66 15.83
C GLY A 45 -8.76 7.56 14.58
N ILE A 46 -8.48 6.35 14.09
CA ILE A 46 -7.67 6.10 12.90
C ILE A 46 -8.39 5.18 11.94
N THR A 47 -8.28 5.42 10.64
CA THR A 47 -8.75 4.51 9.60
C THR A 47 -7.80 3.32 9.50
N ILE A 48 -8.32 2.11 9.57
CA ILE A 48 -7.58 0.84 9.50
C ILE A 48 -7.77 0.18 8.14
N THR A 49 -9.04 0.10 7.69
CA THR A 49 -9.39 -0.50 6.40
C THR A 49 -9.92 0.55 5.45
N SER A 50 -9.63 0.41 4.16
CA SER A 50 -10.22 1.30 3.15
C SER A 50 -11.72 1.06 3.05
N ALA A 51 -12.52 2.15 3.09
CA ALA A 51 -13.95 2.13 2.89
C ALA A 51 -14.30 2.77 1.56
N ALA A 52 -15.20 2.13 0.80
CA ALA A 52 -15.69 2.64 -0.48
C ALA A 52 -17.14 3.11 -0.36
N THR A 53 -17.42 4.27 -0.90
CA THR A 53 -18.78 4.84 -0.92
C THR A 53 -19.02 5.57 -2.22
N THR A 54 -20.17 5.34 -2.83
CA THR A 54 -20.59 6.04 -4.05
C THR A 54 -21.46 7.23 -3.72
N THR A 55 -21.15 8.38 -4.32
CA THR A 55 -21.91 9.62 -4.17
C THR A 55 -22.01 10.35 -5.50
N PHE A 56 -22.76 11.46 -5.53
CA PHE A 56 -23.01 12.23 -6.74
C PHE A 56 -22.79 13.73 -6.49
N TRP A 57 -22.14 14.38 -7.43
CA TRP A 57 -21.91 15.81 -7.40
C TRP A 57 -22.34 16.48 -8.71
N ASN A 58 -22.98 17.64 -8.62
CA ASN A 58 -23.35 18.42 -9.79
C ASN A 58 -22.31 19.52 -10.03
N TYR A 59 -21.65 19.46 -11.17
CA TYR A 59 -20.68 20.49 -11.58
C TYR A 59 -20.96 20.93 -13.01
N ALA A 60 -21.02 22.25 -13.26
CA ALA A 60 -21.27 22.84 -14.58
C ALA A 60 -22.47 22.22 -15.31
N GLY A 61 -23.56 21.92 -14.59
CA GLY A 61 -24.78 21.33 -15.15
C GLY A 61 -24.73 19.83 -15.41
N THR A 62 -23.60 19.18 -15.17
CA THR A 62 -23.43 17.73 -15.31
C THR A 62 -23.40 17.05 -13.94
N LYS A 63 -24.11 15.92 -13.82
CA LYS A 63 -24.11 15.11 -12.62
C LYS A 63 -23.00 14.05 -12.71
N TYR A 64 -22.01 14.17 -11.85
CA TYR A 64 -20.89 13.23 -11.74
C TYR A 64 -21.19 12.17 -10.69
N LYS A 65 -20.90 10.91 -11.02
CA LYS A 65 -20.85 9.79 -10.06
C LYS A 65 -19.43 9.70 -9.53
N ILE A 66 -19.26 9.75 -8.23
CA ILE A 66 -17.97 9.70 -7.56
C ILE A 66 -17.91 8.46 -6.65
N ASN A 67 -16.99 7.56 -6.92
CA ASN A 67 -16.65 6.46 -6.02
C ASN A 67 -15.53 6.93 -5.10
N LEU A 68 -15.88 7.29 -3.87
CA LEU A 68 -14.96 7.76 -2.86
C LEU A 68 -14.36 6.58 -2.10
N ILE A 69 -13.04 6.49 -2.06
CA ILE A 69 -12.31 5.50 -1.25
C ILE A 69 -11.50 6.25 -0.20
N ASP A 70 -11.85 6.06 1.07
CA ASP A 70 -11.05 6.55 2.19
C ASP A 70 -10.00 5.50 2.56
N THR A 71 -8.73 5.92 2.63
CA THR A 71 -7.58 5.02 2.83
C THR A 71 -6.94 5.25 4.19
N PRO A 72 -6.35 4.22 4.83
CA PRO A 72 -5.57 4.42 6.04
C PRO A 72 -4.43 5.41 5.86
N GLY A 73 -4.06 6.09 6.95
CA GLY A 73 -2.89 6.97 6.98
C GLY A 73 -1.68 6.37 7.69
N HIS A 74 -1.84 5.22 8.37
CA HIS A 74 -0.79 4.58 9.16
C HIS A 74 0.06 3.62 8.30
N VAL A 75 1.36 3.61 8.54
CA VAL A 75 2.33 2.80 7.77
C VAL A 75 2.10 1.29 7.86
N ASP A 76 1.56 0.79 8.97
CA ASP A 76 1.24 -0.62 9.13
C ASP A 76 0.13 -1.10 8.18
N PHE A 77 -0.64 -0.16 7.60
CA PHE A 77 -1.74 -0.41 6.66
C PHE A 77 -1.46 0.10 5.24
N THR A 78 -0.20 0.27 4.87
CA THR A 78 0.19 0.72 3.51
C THR A 78 -0.34 -0.17 2.40
N VAL A 79 -0.56 -1.45 2.68
CA VAL A 79 -1.20 -2.40 1.76
C VAL A 79 -2.62 -1.99 1.38
N GLU A 80 -3.41 -1.47 2.32
CA GLU A 80 -4.74 -0.93 2.02
C GLU A 80 -4.67 0.27 1.08
N VAL A 81 -3.64 1.12 1.26
CA VAL A 81 -3.37 2.25 0.37
C VAL A 81 -2.97 1.76 -1.02
N GLU A 82 -2.08 0.79 -1.11
CA GLU A 82 -1.58 0.26 -2.38
C GLU A 82 -2.67 -0.45 -3.18
N ARG A 83 -3.50 -1.26 -2.52
CA ARG A 83 -4.71 -1.87 -3.13
C ARG A 83 -5.65 -0.81 -3.70
N SER A 84 -5.86 0.27 -2.96
CA SER A 84 -6.71 1.37 -3.40
C SER A 84 -6.11 2.12 -4.59
N LEU A 85 -4.83 2.48 -4.53
CA LEU A 85 -4.13 3.21 -5.61
C LEU A 85 -4.15 2.46 -6.93
N ARG A 86 -4.10 1.13 -6.91
CA ARG A 86 -4.14 0.28 -8.11
C ARG A 86 -5.44 0.44 -8.91
N ILE A 87 -6.53 0.82 -8.26
CA ILE A 87 -7.85 0.90 -8.88
C ILE A 87 -8.38 2.34 -9.01
N LEU A 88 -7.65 3.35 -8.51
CA LEU A 88 -8.08 4.74 -8.58
C LEU A 88 -7.87 5.34 -9.96
N ASP A 89 -8.80 6.19 -10.39
CA ASP A 89 -8.60 7.08 -11.55
C ASP A 89 -7.82 8.33 -11.15
N GLY A 90 -8.11 8.89 -9.98
CA GLY A 90 -7.43 10.04 -9.43
C GLY A 90 -7.47 10.06 -7.91
N ALA A 91 -6.70 10.92 -7.29
CA ALA A 91 -6.61 11.04 -5.85
C ALA A 91 -6.66 12.48 -5.36
N VAL A 92 -7.23 12.66 -4.17
CA VAL A 92 -7.08 13.89 -3.37
C VAL A 92 -5.98 13.64 -2.35
N ALA A 93 -4.88 14.37 -2.46
CA ALA A 93 -3.79 14.36 -1.49
C ALA A 93 -4.03 15.45 -0.44
N THR A 94 -4.40 15.04 0.78
CA THR A 94 -4.69 15.97 1.87
C THR A 94 -3.45 16.20 2.71
N PHE A 95 -3.07 17.47 2.89
CA PHE A 95 -1.96 17.92 3.71
C PHE A 95 -2.47 18.73 4.90
N CYS A 96 -1.77 18.69 6.02
CA CYS A 96 -2.05 19.53 7.15
C CYS A 96 -1.36 20.89 6.96
N ALA A 97 -2.09 22.00 7.09
CA ALA A 97 -1.55 23.36 6.93
C ALA A 97 -0.45 23.69 7.97
N VAL A 98 -0.44 23.01 9.12
CA VAL A 98 0.57 23.17 10.18
C VAL A 98 1.72 22.19 10.00
N GLY A 99 1.42 20.89 9.80
CA GLY A 99 2.44 19.84 9.69
C GLY A 99 3.10 19.75 8.31
N GLY A 100 2.48 20.29 7.27
CA GLY A 100 2.99 20.26 5.91
C GLY A 100 3.16 18.85 5.33
N VAL A 101 4.24 18.65 4.59
CA VAL A 101 4.61 17.35 4.03
C VAL A 101 5.33 16.55 5.11
N GLN A 102 4.72 15.46 5.53
CA GLN A 102 5.28 14.52 6.49
C GLN A 102 5.83 13.28 5.78
N PRO A 103 6.68 12.48 6.43
CA PRO A 103 7.29 11.26 5.86
C PRO A 103 6.29 10.27 5.29
N GLN A 104 5.17 10.09 5.96
CA GLN A 104 4.07 9.26 5.47
C GLN A 104 3.45 9.82 4.18
N SER A 105 3.45 11.17 4.03
CA SER A 105 3.01 11.81 2.80
C SER A 105 3.92 11.45 1.63
N GLU A 106 5.26 11.40 1.84
CA GLU A 106 6.21 10.97 0.81
C GLU A 106 5.98 9.53 0.38
N THR A 107 5.78 8.61 1.34
CA THR A 107 5.55 7.19 1.05
C THR A 107 4.31 7.01 0.18
N VAL A 108 3.18 7.60 0.57
CA VAL A 108 1.93 7.51 -0.18
C VAL A 108 2.03 8.22 -1.53
N TRP A 109 2.79 9.33 -1.59
CA TRP A 109 3.04 10.06 -2.83
C TRP A 109 3.82 9.21 -3.84
N ARG A 110 4.91 8.56 -3.42
CA ARG A 110 5.70 7.64 -4.27
C ARG A 110 4.89 6.44 -4.74
N GLN A 111 4.04 5.89 -3.87
CA GLN A 111 3.11 4.83 -4.29
C GLN A 111 2.14 5.32 -5.36
N ALA A 112 1.59 6.53 -5.23
CA ALA A 112 0.73 7.10 -6.24
C ALA A 112 1.47 7.39 -7.56
N ASP A 113 2.76 7.73 -7.52
CA ASP A 113 3.61 7.86 -8.72
C ASP A 113 3.84 6.50 -9.41
N LYS A 114 4.10 5.45 -8.64
CA LYS A 114 4.23 4.06 -9.14
C LYS A 114 3.01 3.65 -9.97
N TYR A 115 1.81 3.94 -9.49
CA TYR A 115 0.55 3.62 -10.18
C TYR A 115 0.06 4.74 -11.13
N ARG A 116 0.85 5.79 -11.32
CA ARG A 116 0.55 6.92 -12.21
C ARG A 116 -0.83 7.54 -11.96
N VAL A 117 -1.17 7.76 -10.70
CA VAL A 117 -2.46 8.32 -10.28
C VAL A 117 -2.39 9.86 -10.27
N PRO A 118 -3.14 10.56 -11.14
CA PRO A 118 -3.25 12.03 -11.10
C PRO A 118 -3.83 12.53 -9.78
N ARG A 119 -3.37 13.70 -9.33
CA ARG A 119 -3.69 14.19 -7.98
C ARG A 119 -4.08 15.65 -7.97
N VAL A 120 -5.05 15.96 -7.09
CA VAL A 120 -5.37 17.29 -6.61
C VAL A 120 -4.92 17.37 -5.15
N CYS A 121 -4.26 18.44 -4.76
CA CYS A 121 -3.77 18.65 -3.39
C CYS A 121 -4.75 19.54 -2.62
N TYR A 122 -5.07 19.13 -1.39
CA TYR A 122 -5.95 19.86 -0.49
C TYR A 122 -5.23 20.16 0.83
N VAL A 123 -4.92 21.42 1.08
CA VAL A 123 -4.30 21.88 2.32
C VAL A 123 -5.40 22.16 3.34
N ASN A 124 -5.55 21.23 4.27
CA ASN A 124 -6.59 21.21 5.29
C ASN A 124 -6.09 21.81 6.63
N LYS A 125 -7.02 22.10 7.52
CA LYS A 125 -6.76 22.68 8.85
C LYS A 125 -6.20 24.11 8.80
N MET A 126 -6.64 24.90 7.86
CA MET A 126 -6.27 26.32 7.74
C MET A 126 -6.70 27.17 8.96
N ASP A 127 -7.60 26.64 9.78
CA ASP A 127 -8.10 27.24 11.02
C ASP A 127 -7.19 27.03 12.24
N ARG A 128 -6.15 26.19 12.10
CA ARG A 128 -5.25 25.88 13.22
C ARG A 128 -4.16 26.91 13.38
N SER A 129 -3.74 27.15 14.63
CA SER A 129 -2.58 28.01 14.92
C SER A 129 -1.31 27.44 14.28
N GLY A 130 -0.54 28.29 13.60
CA GLY A 130 0.64 27.90 12.80
C GLY A 130 0.32 27.43 11.38
N ALA A 131 -0.94 27.52 10.92
CA ALA A 131 -1.30 27.14 9.55
C ALA A 131 -0.64 28.08 8.52
N ASN A 132 0.04 27.47 7.53
CA ASN A 132 0.73 28.20 6.47
C ASN A 132 0.59 27.47 5.13
N PHE A 133 -0.31 27.96 4.28
CA PHE A 133 -0.56 27.40 2.95
C PHE A 133 0.67 27.45 2.05
N PHE A 134 1.34 28.57 1.98
CA PHE A 134 2.46 28.80 1.06
C PHE A 134 3.69 27.96 1.43
N GLU A 135 3.87 27.70 2.71
CA GLU A 135 4.93 26.80 3.16
C GLU A 135 4.66 25.34 2.71
N VAL A 136 3.42 24.90 2.74
CA VAL A 136 3.05 23.58 2.20
C VAL A 136 3.29 23.52 0.68
N VAL A 137 2.95 24.58 -0.07
CA VAL A 137 3.27 24.70 -1.50
C VAL A 137 4.76 24.53 -1.74
N ARG A 138 5.60 25.24 -0.96
CA ARG A 138 7.05 25.13 -1.05
C ARG A 138 7.55 23.72 -0.76
N GLN A 139 7.03 23.08 0.27
CA GLN A 139 7.41 21.72 0.65
C GLN A 139 7.03 20.67 -0.40
N ILE A 140 5.85 20.75 -0.99
CA ILE A 140 5.44 19.86 -2.09
C ILE A 140 6.45 19.95 -3.25
N LYS A 141 6.91 21.17 -3.58
CA LYS A 141 7.94 21.36 -4.60
C LYS A 141 9.30 20.80 -4.19
N THR A 142 9.75 21.08 -2.97
CA THR A 142 11.13 20.79 -2.56
C THR A 142 11.33 19.37 -2.03
N ILE A 143 10.33 18.80 -1.35
CA ILE A 143 10.42 17.48 -0.73
C ILE A 143 9.86 16.39 -1.66
N LEU A 144 8.69 16.63 -2.26
CA LEU A 144 8.07 15.65 -3.15
C LEU A 144 8.55 15.75 -4.60
N GLY A 145 9.29 16.83 -4.96
CA GLY A 145 9.75 17.04 -6.34
C GLY A 145 8.61 17.27 -7.33
N ALA A 146 7.43 17.63 -6.84
CA ALA A 146 6.23 17.84 -7.64
C ALA A 146 6.12 19.30 -8.13
N THR A 147 5.21 19.54 -9.06
CA THR A 147 4.89 20.90 -9.55
C THR A 147 3.55 21.35 -8.95
N PRO A 148 3.55 22.00 -7.78
CA PRO A 148 2.33 22.55 -7.20
C PRO A 148 1.81 23.71 -8.03
N CYS A 149 0.51 23.70 -8.31
CA CYS A 149 -0.19 24.75 -9.04
C CYS A 149 -1.34 25.28 -8.15
N PRO A 150 -1.11 26.29 -7.29
CA PRO A 150 -2.16 26.89 -6.50
C PRO A 150 -3.25 27.48 -7.40
N ILE A 151 -4.48 27.00 -7.24
CA ILE A 151 -5.68 27.54 -7.90
C ILE A 151 -6.53 28.33 -6.93
N GLN A 152 -6.17 28.30 -5.66
CA GLN A 152 -6.76 29.09 -4.59
C GLN A 152 -5.69 29.59 -3.64
N ILE A 153 -5.94 30.75 -3.01
CA ILE A 153 -5.19 31.24 -1.87
C ILE A 153 -6.13 31.50 -0.70
N PRO A 154 -5.69 31.41 0.57
CA PRO A 154 -6.58 31.57 1.71
C PRO A 154 -7.00 33.02 1.93
N VAL A 155 -8.23 33.23 2.40
CA VAL A 155 -8.73 34.52 2.92
C VAL A 155 -8.67 34.43 4.45
N GLY A 156 -7.66 35.07 5.02
CA GLY A 156 -7.31 34.93 6.42
C GLY A 156 -6.53 33.65 6.71
N GLN A 157 -6.06 33.51 7.92
CA GLN A 157 -5.35 32.33 8.41
C GLN A 157 -5.67 32.10 9.87
N GLU A 158 -5.47 30.87 10.36
CA GLU A 158 -5.76 30.49 11.75
C GLU A 158 -7.21 30.83 12.12
N GLU A 159 -7.43 31.49 13.24
CA GLU A 159 -8.78 31.86 13.69
C GLU A 159 -9.52 32.83 12.74
N THR A 160 -8.78 33.55 11.89
CA THR A 160 -9.35 34.48 10.92
C THR A 160 -9.66 33.85 9.56
N PHE A 161 -9.35 32.56 9.37
CA PHE A 161 -9.64 31.84 8.13
C PHE A 161 -11.14 31.77 7.88
N ARG A 162 -11.60 32.46 6.84
CA ARG A 162 -13.03 32.55 6.49
C ARG A 162 -13.37 32.08 5.09
N GLY A 163 -12.39 31.93 4.22
CA GLY A 163 -12.65 31.57 2.83
C GLY A 163 -11.39 31.44 1.99
N VAL A 164 -11.59 31.46 0.68
CA VAL A 164 -10.51 31.35 -0.30
C VAL A 164 -10.70 32.35 -1.42
N VAL A 165 -9.63 32.79 -2.05
CA VAL A 165 -9.66 33.46 -3.36
C VAL A 165 -9.49 32.41 -4.43
N ASP A 166 -10.44 32.31 -5.35
CA ASP A 166 -10.33 31.49 -6.55
C ASP A 166 -9.53 32.25 -7.61
N LEU A 167 -8.36 31.76 -7.95
CA LEU A 167 -7.45 32.38 -8.91
C LEU A 167 -7.89 32.21 -10.37
N VAL A 168 -8.81 31.27 -10.64
CA VAL A 168 -9.37 31.08 -11.99
C VAL A 168 -10.39 32.18 -12.29
N THR A 169 -11.29 32.47 -11.37
CA THR A 169 -12.37 33.47 -11.54
C THR A 169 -12.01 34.85 -10.99
N MET A 170 -10.94 34.96 -10.21
CA MET A 170 -10.53 36.16 -9.49
C MET A 170 -11.66 36.73 -8.61
N LYS A 171 -12.28 35.84 -7.84
CA LYS A 171 -13.30 36.16 -6.84
C LYS A 171 -12.95 35.51 -5.50
N ALA A 172 -13.41 36.11 -4.42
CA ALA A 172 -13.30 35.52 -3.10
C ALA A 172 -14.60 34.74 -2.75
N LEU A 173 -14.41 33.54 -2.21
CA LEU A 173 -15.48 32.68 -1.73
C LEU A 173 -15.40 32.64 -0.20
N VAL A 174 -16.44 33.11 0.47
CA VAL A 174 -16.49 33.24 1.93
C VAL A 174 -17.64 32.42 2.48
N TRP A 175 -17.35 31.48 3.39
CA TRP A 175 -18.33 30.60 3.99
C TRP A 175 -19.04 31.23 5.17
N ASP A 176 -20.34 30.98 5.26
CA ASP A 176 -21.16 31.36 6.38
C ASP A 176 -21.13 30.27 7.49
N ASP A 177 -20.73 30.65 8.70
CA ASP A 177 -20.68 29.72 9.85
C ASP A 177 -22.07 29.33 10.34
N GLU A 178 -23.12 30.14 10.12
CA GLU A 178 -24.48 29.88 10.59
C GLU A 178 -25.15 28.71 9.82
N THR A 179 -24.74 28.46 8.58
CA THR A 179 -25.29 27.42 7.70
C THR A 179 -24.50 26.10 7.75
N MET A 180 -23.61 25.93 8.71
CA MET A 180 -22.67 24.80 8.74
C MET A 180 -21.88 24.66 7.43
N GLY A 181 -21.53 25.78 6.81
CA GLY A 181 -20.79 25.83 5.56
C GLY A 181 -21.56 25.36 4.32
N ALA A 182 -22.90 25.19 4.39
CA ALA A 182 -23.71 24.79 3.25
C ALA A 182 -23.74 25.84 2.14
N HIS A 183 -23.61 27.10 2.51
CA HIS A 183 -23.58 28.22 1.60
C HIS A 183 -22.31 29.04 1.74
N TYR A 184 -21.86 29.61 0.65
CA TYR A 184 -20.78 30.58 0.60
C TYR A 184 -21.15 31.72 -0.34
N ASP A 185 -20.70 32.92 -0.01
CA ASP A 185 -20.88 34.09 -0.81
C ASP A 185 -19.69 34.29 -1.75
N THR A 186 -19.98 34.67 -2.99
CA THR A 186 -18.98 35.09 -3.97
C THR A 186 -18.89 36.59 -3.94
N ILE A 187 -17.74 37.11 -3.48
CA ILE A 187 -17.49 38.54 -3.34
C ILE A 187 -16.26 38.98 -4.13
N ASP A 188 -16.06 40.27 -4.28
CA ASP A 188 -14.81 40.82 -4.83
C ASP A 188 -13.66 40.49 -3.87
N ILE A 189 -12.44 40.37 -4.44
CA ILE A 189 -11.25 40.09 -3.64
C ILE A 189 -11.04 41.27 -2.67
N PRO A 190 -10.84 40.98 -1.36
CA PRO A 190 -10.48 42.01 -0.40
C PRO A 190 -9.26 42.81 -0.86
N ALA A 191 -9.29 44.16 -0.69
CA ALA A 191 -8.26 45.04 -1.22
C ALA A 191 -6.83 44.69 -0.74
N GLU A 192 -6.73 44.15 0.49
CA GLU A 192 -5.48 43.70 1.09
C GLU A 192 -4.90 42.42 0.42
N LEU A 193 -5.71 41.65 -0.26
CA LEU A 193 -5.31 40.40 -0.94
C LEU A 193 -5.20 40.57 -2.47
N GLN A 194 -5.60 41.71 -3.01
CA GLN A 194 -5.66 41.90 -4.47
C GLN A 194 -4.28 41.70 -5.14
N ALA A 195 -3.25 42.30 -4.60
CA ALA A 195 -1.89 42.20 -5.15
C ALA A 195 -1.33 40.76 -5.04
N GLU A 196 -1.59 40.11 -3.93
CA GLU A 196 -1.17 38.68 -3.72
C GLU A 196 -1.92 37.77 -4.66
N ALA A 197 -3.22 37.97 -4.87
CA ALA A 197 -4.03 37.18 -5.80
C ALA A 197 -3.55 37.34 -7.25
N GLU A 198 -3.22 38.57 -7.67
CA GLU A 198 -2.66 38.83 -9.00
C GLU A 198 -1.29 38.15 -9.19
N GLU A 199 -0.41 38.20 -8.21
CA GLU A 199 0.89 37.54 -8.23
C GLU A 199 0.72 36.01 -8.36
N TRP A 200 -0.16 35.41 -7.55
CA TRP A 200 -0.38 33.95 -7.59
C TRP A 200 -1.13 33.51 -8.85
N ARG A 201 -2.02 34.34 -9.40
CA ARG A 201 -2.62 34.07 -10.70
C ARG A 201 -1.56 34.07 -11.81
N ASP A 202 -0.64 35.00 -11.81
CA ASP A 202 0.44 35.06 -12.81
C ASP A 202 1.33 33.80 -12.71
N LYS A 203 1.74 33.38 -11.51
CA LYS A 203 2.46 32.11 -11.28
C LYS A 203 1.68 30.88 -11.74
N MET A 204 0.36 30.88 -11.54
CA MET A 204 -0.51 29.81 -12.05
C MET A 204 -0.48 29.78 -13.58
N LEU A 205 -0.65 30.91 -14.24
CA LEU A 205 -0.64 31.01 -15.70
C LEU A 205 0.73 30.64 -16.29
N GLU A 206 1.84 31.05 -15.68
CA GLU A 206 3.19 30.62 -16.05
C GLU A 206 3.33 29.10 -15.96
N THR A 207 2.91 28.50 -14.86
CA THR A 207 2.94 27.03 -14.68
C THR A 207 2.08 26.31 -15.73
N LEU A 208 0.94 26.87 -16.11
CA LEU A 208 0.04 26.29 -17.12
C LEU A 208 0.57 26.45 -18.54
N ALA A 209 1.27 27.55 -18.82
CA ALA A 209 1.92 27.78 -20.11
C ALA A 209 2.93 26.66 -20.44
N ASP A 210 3.63 26.13 -19.46
CA ASP A 210 4.53 24.97 -19.62
C ASP A 210 3.79 23.67 -19.99
N CYS A 211 2.47 23.64 -19.83
CA CYS A 211 1.63 22.44 -20.07
C CYS A 211 0.84 22.53 -21.37
N ASP A 212 0.63 23.73 -21.92
CA ASP A 212 -0.22 23.95 -23.08
C ASP A 212 0.35 25.03 -24.03
N ASP A 213 0.72 24.64 -25.25
CA ASP A 213 1.36 25.51 -26.23
C ASP A 213 0.49 26.72 -26.64
N VAL A 214 -0.83 26.52 -26.73
CA VAL A 214 -1.77 27.60 -27.09
C VAL A 214 -1.85 28.65 -25.96
N LEU A 215 -1.87 28.16 -24.72
CA LEU A 215 -1.90 29.05 -23.55
C LEU A 215 -0.54 29.75 -23.39
N MET A 216 0.56 29.08 -23.73
CA MET A 216 1.90 29.65 -23.72
C MET A 216 1.99 30.82 -24.69
N GLU A 217 1.50 30.70 -25.93
CA GLU A 217 1.50 31.80 -26.92
C GLU A 217 0.73 33.00 -26.39
N LYS A 218 -0.49 32.80 -25.86
CA LYS A 218 -1.30 33.88 -25.28
C LYS A 218 -0.66 34.52 -24.04
N TYR A 219 -0.02 33.70 -23.20
CA TYR A 219 0.64 34.21 -22.01
C TYR A 219 1.78 35.19 -22.34
N PHE A 220 2.53 34.90 -23.39
CA PHE A 220 3.61 35.83 -23.85
C PHE A 220 3.10 36.99 -24.66
N GLU A 221 1.97 36.89 -25.35
CA GLU A 221 1.40 37.99 -26.11
C GLU A 221 0.61 38.96 -25.21
N ASP A 222 -0.40 38.45 -24.52
CA ASP A 222 -1.23 39.22 -23.58
C ASP A 222 -1.99 38.26 -22.64
N PRO A 223 -1.50 38.10 -21.38
CA PRO A 223 -2.15 37.23 -20.40
C PRO A 223 -3.61 37.58 -20.10
N SER A 224 -4.01 38.84 -20.34
CA SER A 224 -5.39 39.27 -20.08
C SER A 224 -6.43 38.66 -21.05
N THR A 225 -5.98 38.13 -22.17
CA THR A 225 -6.84 37.47 -23.17
C THR A 225 -7.17 36.02 -22.83
N ILE A 226 -6.51 35.45 -21.83
CA ILE A 226 -6.74 34.08 -21.41
C ILE A 226 -8.06 33.97 -20.66
N THR A 227 -8.96 33.16 -21.17
CA THR A 227 -10.29 32.94 -20.59
C THR A 227 -10.27 31.91 -19.48
N GLU A 228 -11.28 31.93 -18.60
CA GLU A 228 -11.45 30.93 -17.54
C GLU A 228 -11.54 29.50 -18.09
N ASP A 229 -12.21 29.31 -19.22
CA ASP A 229 -12.36 27.99 -19.85
C ASP A 229 -11.02 27.44 -20.36
N GLU A 230 -10.17 28.31 -20.90
CA GLU A 230 -8.80 27.94 -21.31
C GLU A 230 -7.94 27.57 -20.09
N ILE A 231 -8.05 28.29 -19.00
CA ILE A 231 -7.37 27.97 -17.73
C ILE A 231 -7.83 26.62 -17.21
N ARG A 232 -9.14 26.36 -17.17
CA ARG A 232 -9.69 25.06 -16.73
C ARG A 232 -9.25 23.91 -17.63
N ALA A 233 -9.25 24.11 -18.94
CA ALA A 233 -8.78 23.13 -19.90
C ALA A 233 -7.29 22.79 -19.70
N ALA A 234 -6.45 23.81 -19.51
CA ALA A 234 -5.01 23.63 -19.26
C ALA A 234 -4.75 22.96 -17.89
N LEU A 235 -5.46 23.34 -16.84
CA LEU A 235 -5.42 22.67 -15.53
C LEU A 235 -5.74 21.19 -15.66
N ARG A 236 -6.83 20.85 -16.35
CA ARG A 236 -7.19 19.44 -16.59
C ARG A 236 -6.12 18.71 -17.39
N LYS A 237 -5.66 19.26 -18.49
CA LYS A 237 -4.63 18.68 -19.35
C LYS A 237 -3.33 18.43 -18.58
N GLY A 238 -2.85 19.40 -17.81
CA GLY A 238 -1.65 19.30 -17.01
C GLY A 238 -1.79 18.28 -15.87
N THR A 239 -2.96 18.19 -15.24
CA THR A 239 -3.25 17.23 -14.17
C THR A 239 -3.30 15.80 -14.72
N LEU A 240 -4.00 15.55 -15.82
CA LEU A 240 -4.08 14.24 -16.47
C LEU A 240 -2.72 13.76 -16.96
N ALA A 241 -1.88 14.68 -17.45
CA ALA A 241 -0.51 14.39 -17.85
C ALA A 241 0.45 14.22 -16.66
N MET A 242 -0.01 14.40 -15.41
CA MET A 242 0.79 14.39 -14.18
C MET A 242 1.95 15.41 -14.19
N LYS A 243 1.82 16.48 -14.94
CA LYS A 243 2.81 17.56 -15.01
C LYS A 243 2.64 18.55 -13.86
N ILE A 244 1.41 18.76 -13.40
CA ILE A 244 1.06 19.69 -12.32
C ILE A 244 0.12 19.04 -11.31
N ASN A 245 0.09 19.63 -10.13
CA ASN A 245 -0.84 19.27 -9.06
C ASN A 245 -1.63 20.51 -8.63
N PRO A 246 -2.91 20.64 -9.04
CA PRO A 246 -3.76 21.73 -8.59
C PRO A 246 -3.86 21.73 -7.06
N MET A 247 -3.70 22.91 -6.44
CA MET A 247 -3.73 23.05 -4.99
C MET A 247 -4.89 23.93 -4.53
N LEU A 248 -5.61 23.40 -3.57
CA LEU A 248 -6.71 24.07 -2.87
C LEU A 248 -6.41 24.13 -1.38
N CYS A 249 -7.14 24.95 -0.66
CA CYS A 249 -7.05 25.02 0.79
C CYS A 249 -8.43 25.14 1.45
N GLY A 250 -8.49 24.76 2.73
CA GLY A 250 -9.72 24.82 3.48
C GLY A 250 -9.58 24.31 4.92
N SER A 251 -10.71 24.23 5.58
CA SER A 251 -10.84 23.58 6.88
C SER A 251 -12.08 22.68 6.88
N SER A 252 -11.85 21.38 6.73
CA SER A 252 -12.95 20.40 6.74
C SER A 252 -13.69 20.40 8.07
N PHE A 253 -12.98 20.56 9.19
CA PHE A 253 -13.59 20.66 10.53
C PHE A 253 -14.50 21.88 10.66
N LYS A 254 -14.11 23.02 10.11
CA LYS A 254 -14.90 24.26 10.07
C LYS A 254 -15.85 24.35 8.87
N ASN A 255 -15.98 23.28 8.10
CA ASN A 255 -16.89 23.20 6.95
C ASN A 255 -16.60 24.21 5.84
N LYS A 256 -15.34 24.57 5.60
CA LYS A 256 -14.92 25.59 4.61
C LYS A 256 -14.03 24.97 3.54
N GLY A 257 -14.35 25.17 2.25
CA GLY A 257 -13.51 24.77 1.11
C GLY A 257 -13.79 23.37 0.54
N VAL A 258 -14.72 22.59 1.08
CA VAL A 258 -14.98 21.20 0.62
C VAL A 258 -15.78 21.18 -0.69
N GLN A 259 -16.71 22.11 -0.89
CA GLN A 259 -17.47 22.19 -2.15
C GLN A 259 -16.55 22.53 -3.32
N THR A 260 -15.63 23.46 -3.15
CA THR A 260 -14.64 23.81 -4.18
C THR A 260 -13.67 22.65 -4.46
N LEU A 261 -13.38 21.83 -3.45
CA LEU A 261 -12.64 20.60 -3.65
C LEU A 261 -13.42 19.59 -4.52
N LEU A 262 -14.72 19.43 -4.29
CA LEU A 262 -15.58 18.58 -5.12
C LEU A 262 -15.65 19.08 -6.56
N ASP A 263 -15.73 20.40 -6.75
CA ASP A 263 -15.68 21.01 -8.08
C ASP A 263 -14.35 20.72 -8.78
N ALA A 264 -13.24 20.83 -8.08
CA ALA A 264 -11.91 20.52 -8.61
C ALA A 264 -11.74 19.02 -8.96
N VAL A 265 -12.31 18.11 -8.15
CA VAL A 265 -12.33 16.69 -8.44
C VAL A 265 -13.08 16.43 -9.75
N ALA A 266 -14.26 17.01 -9.91
CA ALA A 266 -15.08 16.85 -11.14
C ALA A 266 -14.41 17.51 -12.36
N ALA A 267 -13.76 18.66 -12.18
CA ALA A 267 -13.15 19.41 -13.26
C ALA A 267 -11.80 18.85 -13.73
N TYR A 268 -10.94 18.40 -12.83
CA TYR A 268 -9.53 18.19 -13.12
C TYR A 268 -9.06 16.74 -13.00
N LEU A 269 -9.71 15.89 -12.18
CA LEU A 269 -9.34 14.48 -12.09
C LEU A 269 -9.92 13.66 -13.25
N PRO A 270 -9.24 12.57 -13.67
CA PRO A 270 -9.70 11.75 -14.78
C PRO A 270 -10.99 10.99 -14.45
N SER A 271 -11.80 10.76 -15.48
CA SER A 271 -12.82 9.73 -15.50
C SER A 271 -12.22 8.42 -16.03
N PRO A 272 -12.92 7.28 -15.94
CA PRO A 272 -12.49 6.04 -16.56
C PRO A 272 -12.19 6.16 -18.05
N MET A 273 -12.83 7.11 -18.76
CA MET A 273 -12.62 7.36 -20.19
C MET A 273 -11.32 8.13 -20.49
N ASP A 274 -10.77 8.82 -19.49
CA ASP A 274 -9.51 9.57 -19.62
C ASP A 274 -8.29 8.70 -19.24
N THR A 275 -8.53 7.56 -18.60
CA THR A 275 -7.45 6.64 -18.20
C THR A 275 -6.92 5.87 -19.39
N PRO A 276 -5.63 5.47 -19.39
CA PRO A 276 -5.08 4.62 -20.43
C PRO A 276 -5.86 3.31 -20.58
N GLU A 277 -5.82 2.74 -21.78
CA GLU A 277 -6.37 1.40 -22.01
C GLU A 277 -5.75 0.39 -21.02
N VAL A 278 -6.56 -0.55 -20.59
CA VAL A 278 -6.12 -1.56 -19.62
C VAL A 278 -5.27 -2.61 -20.32
N ILE A 279 -4.05 -2.78 -19.84
CA ILE A 279 -3.09 -3.77 -20.36
C ILE A 279 -3.04 -4.95 -19.37
N GLY A 280 -3.08 -6.14 -19.92
CA GLY A 280 -2.87 -7.39 -19.22
C GLY A 280 -2.16 -8.40 -20.10
N THR A 281 -1.94 -9.60 -19.60
CA THR A 281 -1.27 -10.68 -20.31
C THR A 281 -2.21 -11.85 -20.61
N ASP A 282 -1.89 -12.65 -21.62
CA ASP A 282 -2.61 -13.89 -21.90
C ASP A 282 -2.26 -14.95 -20.83
N PRO A 283 -3.22 -15.60 -20.19
CA PRO A 283 -2.94 -16.65 -19.20
C PRO A 283 -2.08 -17.82 -19.69
N ASN A 284 -2.10 -18.06 -21.01
CA ASN A 284 -1.34 -19.16 -21.64
C ASN A 284 0.01 -18.69 -22.24
N ASP A 285 0.21 -17.38 -22.41
CA ASP A 285 1.40 -16.79 -22.98
C ASP A 285 1.71 -15.45 -22.30
N PRO A 286 2.50 -15.46 -21.21
CA PRO A 286 2.81 -14.27 -20.43
C PRO A 286 3.53 -13.15 -21.22
N GLU A 287 4.17 -13.47 -22.35
CA GLU A 287 4.83 -12.49 -23.20
C GLU A 287 3.85 -11.76 -24.12
N LYS A 288 2.62 -12.26 -24.24
CA LYS A 288 1.59 -11.68 -25.09
C LYS A 288 0.74 -10.69 -24.31
N GLU A 289 0.93 -9.41 -24.60
CA GLU A 289 0.08 -8.34 -24.08
C GLU A 289 -1.32 -8.34 -24.72
N ILE A 290 -2.33 -8.12 -23.90
CA ILE A 290 -3.73 -7.95 -24.29
C ILE A 290 -4.19 -6.57 -23.82
N VAL A 291 -4.73 -5.78 -24.74
CA VAL A 291 -5.28 -4.45 -24.46
C VAL A 291 -6.80 -4.53 -24.39
N ARG A 292 -7.41 -3.89 -23.40
CA ARG A 292 -8.84 -3.74 -23.25
C ARG A 292 -9.24 -2.27 -23.20
N LYS A 293 -10.21 -1.93 -24.05
CA LYS A 293 -10.83 -0.59 -24.04
C LYS A 293 -11.86 -0.48 -22.96
N VAL A 294 -11.96 0.70 -22.38
CA VAL A 294 -13.01 1.06 -21.44
C VAL A 294 -14.32 1.25 -22.20
N ASP A 295 -15.04 0.14 -22.43
CA ASP A 295 -16.27 0.08 -23.23
C ASP A 295 -17.18 -1.01 -22.65
N PRO A 296 -18.46 -0.70 -22.37
CA PRO A 296 -19.44 -1.69 -21.91
C PRO A 296 -19.63 -2.88 -22.86
N SER A 297 -19.39 -2.71 -24.16
CA SER A 297 -19.52 -3.77 -25.17
C SER A 297 -18.27 -4.67 -25.28
N SER A 298 -17.17 -4.28 -24.65
CA SER A 298 -15.95 -5.08 -24.61
C SER A 298 -16.10 -6.34 -23.74
N PRO A 299 -15.27 -7.38 -23.95
CA PRO A 299 -15.26 -8.53 -23.06
C PRO A 299 -15.01 -8.11 -21.61
N LEU A 300 -15.74 -8.71 -20.68
CA LEU A 300 -15.61 -8.42 -19.24
C LEU A 300 -14.15 -8.50 -18.80
N THR A 301 -13.71 -7.49 -18.09
CA THR A 301 -12.42 -7.45 -17.41
C THR A 301 -12.58 -6.68 -16.11
N ALA A 302 -12.40 -7.36 -14.98
CA ALA A 302 -12.51 -6.77 -13.65
C ALA A 302 -11.39 -7.29 -12.74
N LEU A 303 -10.96 -6.46 -11.81
CA LEU A 303 -9.95 -6.79 -10.81
C LEU A 303 -10.57 -6.88 -9.43
N ALA A 304 -10.41 -8.03 -8.77
CA ALA A 304 -10.74 -8.21 -7.36
C ALA A 304 -9.63 -7.59 -6.50
N PHE A 305 -9.89 -6.44 -5.89
CA PHE A 305 -8.85 -5.70 -5.18
C PHE A 305 -8.92 -5.81 -3.66
N LYS A 306 -10.07 -6.27 -3.12
CA LYS A 306 -10.25 -6.44 -1.67
C LYS A 306 -11.24 -7.57 -1.38
N ILE A 307 -10.91 -8.41 -0.42
CA ILE A 307 -11.81 -9.41 0.16
C ILE A 307 -12.14 -8.96 1.58
N ALA A 308 -13.39 -9.08 1.98
CA ALA A 308 -13.84 -8.86 3.35
C ALA A 308 -14.76 -10.00 3.79
N THR A 309 -14.79 -10.28 5.07
CA THR A 309 -15.71 -11.24 5.66
C THR A 309 -16.89 -10.50 6.29
N ASP A 310 -18.07 -10.75 5.77
CA ASP A 310 -19.31 -10.19 6.30
C ASP A 310 -20.04 -11.27 7.12
N PRO A 311 -20.54 -10.96 8.35
CA PRO A 311 -21.22 -11.95 9.20
C PRO A 311 -22.50 -12.53 8.59
N TYR A 312 -23.15 -11.80 7.67
CA TYR A 312 -24.45 -12.17 7.12
C TYR A 312 -24.37 -12.78 5.72
N VAL A 313 -23.47 -12.28 4.88
CA VAL A 313 -23.35 -12.73 3.47
C VAL A 313 -22.09 -13.55 3.22
N GLY A 314 -21.23 -13.70 4.21
CA GLY A 314 -19.98 -14.45 4.10
C GLY A 314 -18.88 -13.66 3.39
N ARG A 315 -18.20 -14.31 2.42
CA ARG A 315 -17.11 -13.69 1.67
C ARG A 315 -17.65 -12.64 0.70
N LEU A 316 -17.27 -11.38 0.92
CA LEU A 316 -17.59 -10.23 0.09
C LEU A 316 -16.34 -9.82 -0.71
N CYS A 317 -16.42 -9.87 -2.03
CA CYS A 317 -15.34 -9.48 -2.92
C CYS A 317 -15.63 -8.11 -3.51
N PHE A 318 -14.71 -7.16 -3.28
CA PHE A 318 -14.74 -5.84 -3.93
C PHE A 318 -13.95 -5.91 -5.24
N PHE A 319 -14.52 -5.35 -6.28
CA PHE A 319 -13.90 -5.34 -7.60
C PHE A 319 -14.14 -4.02 -8.33
N ARG A 320 -13.23 -3.72 -9.24
CA ARG A 320 -13.39 -2.67 -10.24
C ARG A 320 -13.58 -3.30 -11.61
N VAL A 321 -14.61 -2.88 -12.33
CA VAL A 321 -14.86 -3.27 -13.72
C VAL A 321 -14.14 -2.30 -14.64
N TYR A 322 -13.19 -2.79 -15.43
CA TYR A 322 -12.46 -1.98 -16.39
C TYR A 322 -13.07 -2.01 -17.79
N ALA A 323 -13.65 -3.13 -18.19
CA ALA A 323 -14.29 -3.32 -19.47
C ALA A 323 -15.49 -4.28 -19.35
N GLY A 324 -16.48 -4.13 -20.19
CA GLY A 324 -17.68 -4.94 -20.13
C GLY A 324 -18.58 -4.61 -18.94
N GLU A 325 -19.41 -5.54 -18.56
CA GLU A 325 -20.38 -5.42 -17.45
C GLU A 325 -20.44 -6.71 -16.63
N LEU A 326 -20.62 -6.56 -15.32
CA LEU A 326 -20.93 -7.66 -14.39
C LEU A 326 -22.42 -7.69 -14.10
N GLN A 327 -23.04 -8.86 -14.24
CA GLN A 327 -24.47 -9.08 -13.98
C GLN A 327 -24.67 -10.02 -12.79
N ALA A 328 -25.62 -9.68 -11.92
CA ALA A 328 -26.04 -10.54 -10.82
C ALA A 328 -26.57 -11.89 -11.34
N GLY A 329 -26.21 -12.99 -10.68
CA GLY A 329 -26.60 -14.34 -11.08
C GLY A 329 -25.75 -14.95 -12.21
N SER A 330 -24.83 -14.22 -12.79
CA SER A 330 -23.97 -14.67 -13.90
C SER A 330 -22.76 -15.48 -13.44
N TYR A 331 -22.03 -16.03 -14.42
CA TYR A 331 -20.74 -16.68 -14.23
C TYR A 331 -19.64 -15.84 -14.83
N VAL A 332 -18.50 -15.81 -14.15
CA VAL A 332 -17.26 -15.16 -14.61
C VAL A 332 -16.12 -16.16 -14.56
N TYR A 333 -15.11 -15.95 -15.38
CA TYR A 333 -13.91 -16.77 -15.39
C TYR A 333 -12.83 -16.12 -14.52
N ASN A 334 -12.25 -16.88 -13.58
CA ASN A 334 -11.12 -16.44 -12.78
C ASN A 334 -9.83 -16.94 -13.45
N SER A 335 -9.05 -16.02 -13.99
CA SER A 335 -7.85 -16.35 -14.78
C SER A 335 -6.75 -17.04 -13.96
N ARG A 336 -6.63 -16.76 -12.65
CA ARG A 336 -5.67 -17.42 -11.78
C ARG A 336 -6.04 -18.90 -11.54
N SER A 337 -7.28 -19.15 -11.17
CA SER A 337 -7.72 -20.51 -10.81
C SER A 337 -8.10 -21.37 -12.01
N GLY A 338 -8.30 -20.76 -13.19
CA GLY A 338 -8.77 -21.45 -14.39
C GLY A 338 -10.20 -21.96 -14.27
N LYS A 339 -11.02 -21.38 -13.38
CA LYS A 339 -12.37 -21.87 -13.05
C LYS A 339 -13.42 -20.78 -13.23
N LYS A 340 -14.66 -21.26 -13.48
CA LYS A 340 -15.83 -20.37 -13.46
C LYS A 340 -16.26 -20.14 -12.01
N GLU A 341 -16.48 -18.88 -11.70
CA GLU A 341 -17.03 -18.42 -10.43
C GLU A 341 -18.46 -17.88 -10.65
N ARG A 342 -19.35 -18.17 -9.73
CA ARG A 342 -20.71 -17.67 -9.77
C ARG A 342 -20.87 -16.43 -8.92
N ILE A 343 -21.40 -15.36 -9.50
CA ILE A 343 -21.78 -14.15 -8.77
C ILE A 343 -23.25 -14.30 -8.39
N SER A 344 -23.54 -14.50 -7.12
CA SER A 344 -24.93 -14.65 -6.66
C SER A 344 -25.67 -13.33 -6.59
N ARG A 345 -25.01 -12.32 -6.00
CA ARG A 345 -25.55 -10.95 -5.83
C ARG A 345 -24.43 -9.93 -6.01
N LEU A 346 -24.84 -8.76 -6.48
CA LEU A 346 -23.99 -7.57 -6.63
C LEU A 346 -24.47 -6.47 -5.69
N PHE A 347 -23.56 -5.66 -5.20
CA PHE A 347 -23.83 -4.55 -4.30
C PHE A 347 -23.06 -3.31 -4.69
N GLN A 348 -23.73 -2.16 -4.60
CA GLN A 348 -23.06 -0.88 -4.42
C GLN A 348 -22.87 -0.63 -2.93
N MET A 349 -21.63 -0.36 -2.55
CA MET A 349 -21.29 -0.20 -1.13
C MET A 349 -21.40 1.27 -0.70
N HIS A 350 -21.88 1.47 0.51
CA HIS A 350 -21.81 2.73 1.24
C HIS A 350 -21.20 2.42 2.61
N SER A 351 -19.87 2.44 2.67
CA SER A 351 -19.11 1.94 3.80
C SER A 351 -19.46 0.47 4.09
N ASN A 352 -20.13 0.14 5.19
CA ASN A 352 -20.61 -1.22 5.51
C ASN A 352 -22.04 -1.55 5.02
N LYS A 353 -22.77 -0.58 4.44
CA LYS A 353 -24.14 -0.82 3.94
C LYS A 353 -24.09 -1.33 2.51
N GLN A 354 -24.90 -2.36 2.24
CA GLN A 354 -24.96 -3.08 0.96
C GLN A 354 -26.25 -2.73 0.23
N ASN A 355 -26.17 -2.03 -0.90
CA ASN A 355 -27.32 -1.75 -1.76
C ASN A 355 -27.31 -2.71 -2.94
N PRO A 356 -28.33 -3.59 -3.10
CA PRO A 356 -28.37 -4.56 -4.19
C PRO A 356 -28.36 -3.88 -5.57
N MET A 357 -27.60 -4.45 -6.50
CA MET A 357 -27.49 -4.00 -7.88
C MET A 357 -27.70 -5.19 -8.83
N GLU A 358 -28.36 -4.95 -9.97
CA GLU A 358 -28.51 -5.95 -11.04
C GLU A 358 -27.25 -6.01 -11.90
N VAL A 359 -26.64 -4.86 -12.17
CA VAL A 359 -25.49 -4.71 -13.06
C VAL A 359 -24.50 -3.71 -12.47
N ILE A 360 -23.21 -4.01 -12.58
CA ILE A 360 -22.11 -3.07 -12.33
C ILE A 360 -21.37 -2.89 -13.65
N GLY A 361 -21.37 -1.66 -14.14
CA GLY A 361 -20.86 -1.33 -15.46
C GLY A 361 -19.37 -1.00 -15.49
N CYS A 362 -18.89 -0.83 -16.71
CA CYS A 362 -17.54 -0.42 -17.02
C CYS A 362 -17.13 0.89 -16.30
N GLY A 363 -15.95 0.93 -15.70
CA GLY A 363 -15.42 2.04 -14.94
C GLY A 363 -15.90 2.12 -13.48
N ASP A 364 -16.85 1.27 -13.08
CA ASP A 364 -17.46 1.32 -11.75
C ASP A 364 -16.80 0.37 -10.74
N ILE A 365 -17.04 0.64 -9.47
CA ILE A 365 -16.60 -0.16 -8.33
C ILE A 365 -17.82 -0.75 -7.64
N GLY A 366 -17.75 -2.03 -7.31
CA GLY A 366 -18.80 -2.71 -6.60
C GLY A 366 -18.29 -3.87 -5.77
N ALA A 367 -19.21 -4.57 -5.14
CA ALA A 367 -18.92 -5.77 -4.39
C ALA A 367 -19.85 -6.90 -4.81
N GLY A 368 -19.41 -8.14 -4.64
CA GLY A 368 -20.19 -9.32 -4.98
C GLY A 368 -19.97 -10.47 -4.03
N VAL A 369 -20.93 -11.37 -3.98
CA VAL A 369 -20.91 -12.59 -3.18
C VAL A 369 -21.22 -13.82 -4.03
N GLY A 370 -20.81 -15.00 -3.53
CA GLY A 370 -21.04 -16.29 -4.19
C GLY A 370 -19.77 -16.95 -4.71
N PHE A 371 -18.65 -16.27 -4.67
CA PHE A 371 -17.35 -16.78 -5.08
C PHE A 371 -16.87 -17.92 -4.15
N LYS A 372 -16.29 -18.96 -4.74
CA LYS A 372 -15.75 -20.12 -4.01
C LYS A 372 -14.24 -20.00 -3.76
N ASP A 373 -13.49 -19.58 -4.79
CA ASP A 373 -12.03 -19.46 -4.75
C ASP A 373 -11.60 -18.14 -5.37
N ILE A 374 -11.83 -17.06 -4.63
CA ILE A 374 -11.44 -15.70 -5.02
C ILE A 374 -10.39 -15.15 -4.03
N ARG A 375 -9.37 -14.46 -4.55
CA ARG A 375 -8.33 -13.79 -3.76
C ARG A 375 -8.15 -12.35 -4.21
N THR A 376 -7.59 -11.55 -3.33
CA THR A 376 -7.15 -10.20 -3.70
C THR A 376 -6.10 -10.28 -4.80
N GLY A 377 -6.28 -9.50 -5.87
CA GLY A 377 -5.44 -9.52 -7.07
C GLY A 377 -5.96 -10.41 -8.20
N ASP A 378 -7.00 -11.22 -7.99
CA ASP A 378 -7.56 -12.05 -9.05
C ASP A 378 -8.22 -11.21 -10.15
N THR A 379 -8.05 -11.64 -11.39
CA THR A 379 -8.75 -11.09 -12.54
C THR A 379 -9.98 -11.91 -12.86
N LEU A 380 -11.13 -11.24 -12.92
CA LEU A 380 -12.41 -11.79 -13.36
C LEU A 380 -12.67 -11.33 -14.79
N CYS A 381 -12.88 -12.26 -15.71
CA CYS A 381 -13.02 -11.95 -17.13
C CYS A 381 -14.02 -12.86 -17.84
N ASP A 382 -14.19 -12.61 -19.14
CA ASP A 382 -14.88 -13.52 -20.03
C ASP A 382 -14.02 -14.74 -20.34
N GLU A 383 -14.63 -15.96 -20.31
CA GLU A 383 -13.91 -17.22 -20.54
C GLU A 383 -13.33 -17.32 -21.95
N ASN A 384 -14.01 -16.75 -22.96
CA ASN A 384 -13.57 -16.81 -24.35
C ASN A 384 -12.47 -15.77 -24.67
N ASN A 385 -12.33 -14.79 -23.78
CA ASN A 385 -11.35 -13.71 -23.91
C ASN A 385 -10.57 -13.54 -22.60
N PRO A 386 -9.85 -14.57 -22.14
CA PRO A 386 -9.17 -14.53 -20.85
C PRO A 386 -8.03 -13.51 -20.86
N ILE A 387 -7.82 -12.87 -19.71
CA ILE A 387 -6.76 -11.89 -19.48
C ILE A 387 -6.33 -11.99 -18.02
N ILE A 388 -5.05 -11.73 -17.75
CA ILE A 388 -4.52 -11.51 -16.41
C ILE A 388 -4.09 -10.05 -16.33
N LEU A 389 -4.70 -9.29 -15.43
CA LEU A 389 -4.24 -7.95 -15.09
C LEU A 389 -3.02 -8.07 -14.17
N GLU A 390 -2.16 -7.06 -14.21
CA GLU A 390 -1.00 -7.00 -13.33
C GLU A 390 -1.41 -7.20 -11.86
N SER A 391 -0.73 -8.12 -11.19
CA SER A 391 -0.98 -8.41 -9.78
C SER A 391 -0.46 -7.27 -8.90
N ILE A 392 -1.06 -7.15 -7.71
CA ILE A 392 -0.57 -6.25 -6.67
C ILE A 392 0.55 -6.99 -5.94
N ASP A 393 1.76 -6.42 -5.90
CA ASP A 393 2.85 -6.95 -5.10
C ASP A 393 2.65 -6.55 -3.64
N PHE A 394 2.54 -7.53 -2.77
CA PHE A 394 2.37 -7.30 -1.34
C PHE A 394 3.71 -7.49 -0.62
N PRO A 395 4.09 -6.54 0.27
CA PRO A 395 5.30 -6.69 1.06
C PRO A 395 5.18 -7.89 2.03
N GLU A 396 6.31 -8.51 2.30
CA GLU A 396 6.36 -9.57 3.29
C GLU A 396 6.24 -9.05 4.72
N PRO A 397 5.58 -9.79 5.62
CA PRO A 397 5.49 -9.40 7.03
C PRO A 397 6.87 -9.44 7.69
N VAL A 398 7.12 -8.48 8.60
CA VAL A 398 8.43 -8.29 9.24
C VAL A 398 8.45 -8.61 10.73
N ILE A 399 7.28 -8.77 11.35
CA ILE A 399 7.13 -9.08 12.78
C ILE A 399 6.20 -10.28 12.95
N GLY A 400 6.50 -11.15 13.92
CA GLY A 400 5.66 -12.29 14.29
C GLY A 400 5.37 -12.34 15.79
N ILE A 401 4.19 -12.82 16.15
CA ILE A 401 3.77 -13.05 17.53
C ILE A 401 3.21 -14.46 17.63
N ALA A 402 3.66 -15.23 18.62
CA ALA A 402 3.04 -16.50 18.96
C ALA A 402 1.68 -16.27 19.63
N VAL A 403 0.67 -16.98 19.19
CA VAL A 403 -0.68 -16.92 19.75
C VAL A 403 -1.14 -18.31 20.18
N GLU A 404 -1.71 -18.38 21.37
CA GLU A 404 -2.21 -19.63 21.93
C GLU A 404 -3.65 -19.41 22.43
N PRO A 405 -4.62 -20.27 22.07
CA PRO A 405 -5.98 -20.15 22.58
C PRO A 405 -6.01 -20.41 24.08
N LYS A 406 -6.80 -19.65 24.83
CA LYS A 406 -6.93 -19.87 26.27
C LYS A 406 -7.65 -21.16 26.65
N THR A 407 -8.49 -21.66 25.76
CA THR A 407 -9.24 -22.90 25.96
C THR A 407 -9.18 -23.81 24.74
N GLN A 408 -9.32 -25.14 24.96
CA GLN A 408 -9.36 -26.12 23.86
C GLN A 408 -10.51 -25.82 22.87
N LYS A 409 -11.63 -25.32 23.35
CA LYS A 409 -12.79 -24.95 22.51
C LYS A 409 -12.50 -23.79 21.58
N ASP A 410 -11.56 -22.92 21.96
CA ASP A 410 -11.19 -21.76 21.14
C ASP A 410 -10.18 -22.11 20.06
N MET A 411 -9.55 -23.28 20.12
CA MET A 411 -8.55 -23.72 19.12
C MET A 411 -9.14 -23.79 17.71
N ASP A 412 -10.27 -24.49 17.54
CA ASP A 412 -10.92 -24.61 16.23
C ASP A 412 -11.41 -23.26 15.70
N LYS A 413 -11.99 -22.46 16.60
CA LYS A 413 -12.45 -21.09 16.26
C LYS A 413 -11.29 -20.19 15.89
N MET A 414 -10.16 -20.29 16.60
CA MET A 414 -8.96 -19.52 16.32
C MET A 414 -8.43 -19.85 14.91
N GLY A 415 -8.33 -21.13 14.56
CA GLY A 415 -7.90 -21.54 13.21
C GLY A 415 -8.81 -20.98 12.12
N VAL A 416 -10.13 -21.08 12.28
CA VAL A 416 -11.10 -20.51 11.33
C VAL A 416 -11.01 -19.00 11.26
N GLY A 417 -10.90 -18.32 12.41
CA GLY A 417 -10.78 -16.86 12.48
C GLY A 417 -9.51 -16.36 11.81
N LEU A 418 -8.37 -16.95 12.13
CA LEU A 418 -7.08 -16.59 11.54
C LEU A 418 -7.04 -16.83 10.03
N ALA A 419 -7.61 -17.95 9.56
CA ALA A 419 -7.70 -18.23 8.12
C ALA A 419 -8.51 -17.18 7.36
N LYS A 420 -9.65 -16.75 7.92
CA LYS A 420 -10.48 -15.69 7.32
C LYS A 420 -9.76 -14.34 7.30
N LEU A 421 -9.09 -13.97 8.40
CA LEU A 421 -8.31 -12.74 8.48
C LEU A 421 -7.14 -12.75 7.47
N ALA A 422 -6.50 -13.89 7.26
CA ALA A 422 -5.45 -14.05 6.24
C ALA A 422 -5.99 -14.00 4.79
N GLU A 423 -7.26 -14.36 4.56
CA GLU A 423 -7.89 -14.16 3.25
C GLU A 423 -8.17 -12.67 2.96
N GLU A 424 -8.47 -11.88 3.99
CA GLU A 424 -8.74 -10.46 3.87
C GLU A 424 -7.46 -9.63 3.65
N ASP A 425 -6.38 -10.00 4.36
CA ASP A 425 -5.12 -9.27 4.37
C ASP A 425 -3.97 -10.14 3.87
N PRO A 426 -3.49 -9.92 2.64
CA PRO A 426 -2.40 -10.70 2.06
C PRO A 426 -1.04 -10.48 2.75
N THR A 427 -0.88 -9.45 3.59
CA THR A 427 0.33 -9.22 4.40
C THR A 427 0.27 -9.87 5.78
N PHE A 428 -0.89 -10.43 6.13
CA PHE A 428 -1.06 -11.20 7.34
C PHE A 428 -0.84 -12.69 7.04
N ARG A 429 0.11 -13.30 7.72
CA ARG A 429 0.43 -14.74 7.56
C ARG A 429 0.23 -15.49 8.87
N VAL A 430 -0.20 -16.72 8.74
CA VAL A 430 -0.38 -17.66 9.86
C VAL A 430 0.45 -18.90 9.58
N GLN A 431 1.33 -19.25 10.49
CA GLN A 431 2.15 -20.46 10.41
C GLN A 431 2.01 -21.24 11.71
N THR A 432 1.79 -22.54 11.63
CA THR A 432 1.82 -23.44 12.78
C THR A 432 3.10 -24.25 12.72
N ASN A 433 3.90 -24.16 13.78
CA ASN A 433 5.08 -24.99 13.90
C ASN A 433 4.63 -26.43 14.20
N GLU A 434 4.92 -27.36 13.28
CA GLU A 434 4.50 -28.76 13.40
C GLU A 434 5.16 -29.49 14.56
N GLU A 435 6.36 -29.07 14.98
CA GLU A 435 7.10 -29.70 16.08
C GLU A 435 6.60 -29.24 17.44
N THR A 436 6.31 -27.95 17.58
CA THR A 436 5.91 -27.34 18.87
C THR A 436 4.40 -27.18 19.01
N GLY A 437 3.65 -27.27 17.89
CA GLY A 437 2.21 -26.97 17.84
C GLY A 437 1.88 -25.49 18.02
N GLN A 438 2.89 -24.62 18.10
CA GLN A 438 2.71 -23.19 18.33
C GLN A 438 2.27 -22.49 17.04
N THR A 439 1.21 -21.68 17.13
CA THR A 439 0.74 -20.86 16.03
C THR A 439 1.40 -19.48 16.11
N VAL A 440 2.12 -19.07 15.05
CA VAL A 440 2.72 -17.75 14.90
C VAL A 440 1.93 -16.97 13.86
N ILE A 441 1.52 -15.77 14.21
CA ILE A 441 0.92 -14.80 13.30
C ILE A 441 1.96 -13.74 12.95
N SER A 442 2.06 -13.37 11.68
CA SER A 442 3.03 -12.40 11.20
C SER A 442 2.34 -11.26 10.46
N GLY A 443 2.87 -10.04 10.59
CA GLY A 443 2.29 -8.82 10.02
C GLY A 443 3.32 -7.70 9.81
N MET A 444 2.83 -6.53 9.40
CA MET A 444 3.67 -5.39 9.00
C MET A 444 4.18 -4.54 10.18
N GLY A 445 3.56 -4.65 11.36
CA GLY A 445 3.94 -3.90 12.55
C GLY A 445 3.17 -4.34 13.79
N GLU A 446 3.55 -3.77 14.94
CA GLU A 446 2.91 -4.10 16.23
C GLU A 446 1.41 -3.76 16.21
N LEU A 447 1.05 -2.56 15.72
CA LEU A 447 -0.33 -2.11 15.64
C LEU A 447 -1.16 -3.01 14.74
N HIS A 448 -0.60 -3.47 13.60
CA HIS A 448 -1.28 -4.40 12.71
C HIS A 448 -1.66 -5.70 13.44
N LEU A 449 -0.71 -6.34 14.12
CA LEU A 449 -0.97 -7.58 14.84
C LEU A 449 -1.90 -7.40 16.05
N GLU A 450 -1.80 -6.25 16.76
CA GLU A 450 -2.70 -5.89 17.84
C GLU A 450 -4.15 -5.81 17.35
N ILE A 451 -4.39 -5.19 16.21
CA ILE A 451 -5.72 -5.10 15.60
C ILE A 451 -6.24 -6.47 15.18
N ILE A 452 -5.40 -7.30 14.55
CA ILE A 452 -5.78 -8.68 14.18
C ILE A 452 -6.21 -9.48 15.39
N ILE A 453 -5.49 -9.39 16.51
CA ILE A 453 -5.84 -10.10 17.76
C ILE A 453 -7.13 -9.55 18.36
N ASP A 454 -7.32 -8.24 18.33
CA ASP A 454 -8.56 -7.63 18.82
C ASP A 454 -9.76 -8.01 17.93
N ARG A 455 -9.59 -8.08 16.62
CA ARG A 455 -10.61 -8.61 15.69
C ARG A 455 -10.93 -10.08 15.98
N LEU A 456 -9.92 -10.91 16.23
CA LEU A 456 -10.10 -12.31 16.62
C LEU A 456 -10.98 -12.43 17.85
N LYS A 457 -10.75 -11.57 18.86
CA LYS A 457 -11.56 -11.51 20.08
C LYS A 457 -12.98 -11.01 19.82
N ARG A 458 -13.17 -9.91 19.10
CA ARG A 458 -14.48 -9.26 18.91
C ARG A 458 -15.36 -9.99 17.91
N GLU A 459 -14.82 -10.36 16.75
CA GLU A 459 -15.57 -10.95 15.65
C GLU A 459 -15.77 -12.46 15.83
N PHE A 460 -14.71 -13.17 16.25
CA PHE A 460 -14.72 -14.62 16.36
C PHE A 460 -14.95 -15.15 17.79
N LYS A 461 -15.00 -14.23 18.79
CA LYS A 461 -15.17 -14.59 20.20
C LYS A 461 -14.10 -15.56 20.70
N VAL A 462 -12.86 -15.34 20.30
CA VAL A 462 -11.69 -16.14 20.68
C VAL A 462 -10.77 -15.28 21.56
N GLU A 463 -10.44 -15.79 22.74
CA GLU A 463 -9.39 -15.21 23.57
C GLU A 463 -8.09 -15.98 23.41
N ALA A 464 -7.01 -15.28 23.08
CA ALA A 464 -5.70 -15.86 22.92
C ALA A 464 -4.68 -15.21 23.85
N ASN A 465 -3.74 -16.01 24.36
CA ASN A 465 -2.52 -15.53 24.98
C ASN A 465 -1.54 -15.12 23.90
N GLN A 466 -0.82 -14.04 24.14
CA GLN A 466 0.18 -13.51 23.20
C GLN A 466 1.57 -13.76 23.78
N GLY A 467 2.45 -14.30 22.95
CA GLY A 467 3.88 -14.35 23.24
C GLY A 467 4.55 -12.97 23.03
N LYS A 468 5.84 -12.90 23.31
CA LYS A 468 6.62 -11.70 22.96
C LYS A 468 6.77 -11.57 21.45
N PRO A 469 6.71 -10.35 20.91
CA PRO A 469 6.99 -10.12 19.49
C PRO A 469 8.38 -10.66 19.11
N GLN A 470 8.46 -11.33 17.98
CA GLN A 470 9.72 -11.84 17.43
C GLN A 470 9.94 -11.26 16.05
N VAL A 471 11.16 -10.94 15.76
CA VAL A 471 11.59 -10.44 14.46
C VAL A 471 11.66 -11.59 13.46
N SER A 472 11.18 -11.39 12.25
CA SER A 472 11.36 -12.33 11.15
C SER A 472 12.77 -12.15 10.58
N TYR A 473 13.70 -12.94 11.08
CA TYR A 473 15.06 -13.02 10.51
C TYR A 473 15.03 -13.73 9.15
N LYS A 474 16.05 -13.48 8.34
CA LYS A 474 16.35 -14.25 7.13
C LYS A 474 17.77 -14.80 7.23
N GLU A 475 18.10 -15.72 6.35
CA GLU A 475 19.47 -16.22 6.19
C GLU A 475 20.00 -15.77 4.82
N ALA A 476 21.31 -15.67 4.67
CA ALA A 476 21.96 -15.45 3.39
C ALA A 476 23.30 -16.19 3.36
N ILE A 477 23.83 -16.39 2.18
CA ILE A 477 25.19 -16.93 1.99
C ILE A 477 26.11 -15.83 1.49
N THR A 478 27.40 -15.93 1.79
CA THR A 478 28.39 -14.87 1.48
C THR A 478 29.44 -15.32 0.47
N LYS A 479 29.54 -16.60 0.16
CA LYS A 479 30.60 -17.15 -0.69
C LYS A 479 30.06 -18.14 -1.70
N PRO A 480 30.62 -18.20 -2.93
CA PRO A 480 30.29 -19.23 -3.88
C PRO A 480 30.83 -20.60 -3.41
N VAL A 481 30.04 -21.64 -3.63
CA VAL A 481 30.39 -23.04 -3.37
C VAL A 481 29.97 -23.86 -4.57
N GLU A 482 30.91 -24.67 -5.09
CA GLU A 482 30.59 -25.72 -6.07
C GLU A 482 30.61 -27.07 -5.35
N LEU A 483 29.57 -27.86 -5.59
CA LEU A 483 29.52 -29.20 -5.03
C LEU A 483 28.80 -30.15 -5.98
N ARG A 484 29.16 -31.44 -5.86
CA ARG A 484 28.44 -32.55 -6.46
C ARG A 484 27.62 -33.22 -5.38
N GLU A 485 26.32 -33.39 -5.62
CA GLU A 485 25.39 -34.10 -4.74
C GLU A 485 24.83 -35.31 -5.46
N VAL A 486 24.85 -36.44 -4.81
CA VAL A 486 24.33 -37.71 -5.35
C VAL A 486 23.27 -38.28 -4.41
N TYR A 487 22.05 -38.33 -4.89
CA TYR A 487 20.95 -38.97 -4.20
C TYR A 487 20.78 -40.40 -4.72
N LYS A 488 21.02 -41.38 -3.87
CA LYS A 488 20.85 -42.80 -4.19
C LYS A 488 20.11 -43.53 -3.06
N LYS A 489 18.98 -44.10 -3.39
CA LYS A 489 18.21 -44.93 -2.43
C LYS A 489 17.76 -46.21 -3.11
N GLN A 490 18.06 -47.35 -2.50
CA GLN A 490 17.69 -48.66 -3.00
C GLN A 490 16.91 -49.38 -1.92
N THR A 491 15.62 -49.65 -2.19
CA THR A 491 14.71 -50.37 -1.27
C THR A 491 13.98 -51.41 -2.11
N GLY A 492 14.51 -52.65 -2.16
CA GLY A 492 13.89 -53.87 -2.67
C GLY A 492 12.92 -53.70 -3.87
N GLY A 493 13.39 -53.14 -5.00
CA GLY A 493 12.59 -52.84 -6.19
C GLY A 493 13.26 -51.77 -7.06
N ARG A 494 12.46 -50.91 -7.74
CA ARG A 494 12.97 -49.79 -8.51
C ARG A 494 13.70 -48.80 -7.56
N GLY A 495 14.97 -48.53 -7.82
CA GLY A 495 15.77 -47.60 -7.07
C GLY A 495 15.40 -46.15 -7.30
N LYS A 496 16.07 -45.23 -6.59
CA LYS A 496 16.03 -43.80 -6.78
C LYS A 496 17.43 -43.28 -7.01
N PHE A 497 17.66 -42.53 -8.05
CA PHE A 497 18.97 -41.98 -8.39
C PHE A 497 18.85 -40.55 -8.98
N ALA A 498 19.66 -39.63 -8.47
CA ALA A 498 19.90 -38.35 -9.09
C ALA A 498 21.32 -37.89 -8.71
N ASP A 499 22.00 -37.24 -9.63
CA ASP A 499 23.34 -36.69 -9.48
C ASP A 499 23.41 -35.34 -10.17
N ILE A 500 23.75 -34.31 -9.39
CA ILE A 500 23.84 -32.93 -9.86
C ILE A 500 25.14 -32.30 -9.40
N ILE A 501 25.73 -31.48 -10.26
CA ILE A 501 26.85 -30.60 -9.94
C ILE A 501 26.34 -29.17 -10.04
N VAL A 502 26.36 -28.46 -8.94
CA VAL A 502 25.83 -27.11 -8.84
C VAL A 502 26.85 -26.14 -8.26
N ARG A 503 26.79 -24.90 -8.73
CA ARG A 503 27.41 -23.74 -8.08
C ARG A 503 26.29 -22.97 -7.39
N VAL A 504 26.49 -22.70 -6.10
CA VAL A 504 25.57 -21.94 -5.25
C VAL A 504 26.31 -20.70 -4.77
N GLU A 505 25.74 -19.53 -5.03
CA GLU A 505 26.37 -18.23 -4.75
C GLU A 505 25.29 -17.17 -4.44
N PRO A 506 25.64 -16.02 -3.84
CA PRO A 506 24.70 -14.90 -3.72
C PRO A 506 24.15 -14.50 -5.10
N ALA A 507 22.90 -14.09 -5.17
CA ALA A 507 22.30 -13.60 -6.43
C ALA A 507 23.06 -12.37 -6.96
N ASP A 508 22.97 -12.14 -8.25
CA ASP A 508 23.60 -10.98 -8.90
C ASP A 508 23.00 -9.68 -8.38
N GLU A 509 23.79 -8.63 -8.32
CA GLU A 509 23.33 -7.31 -7.87
C GLU A 509 22.21 -6.79 -8.76
N GLY A 510 21.12 -6.35 -8.14
CA GLY A 510 19.93 -5.90 -8.87
C GLY A 510 18.95 -7.00 -9.30
N PHE A 511 19.22 -8.26 -8.96
CA PHE A 511 18.26 -9.34 -9.24
C PHE A 511 16.99 -9.16 -8.38
N GLU A 512 15.84 -9.17 -9.05
CA GLU A 512 14.51 -9.16 -8.42
C GLU A 512 13.98 -10.59 -8.38
N GLY A 513 13.68 -11.10 -7.19
CA GLY A 513 13.22 -12.46 -6.93
C GLY A 513 14.07 -13.19 -5.89
N ASP A 514 13.64 -14.39 -5.50
CA ASP A 514 14.33 -15.18 -4.45
C ASP A 514 15.41 -16.09 -5.04
N LEU A 515 15.13 -16.77 -6.15
CA LEU A 515 16.03 -17.74 -6.79
C LEU A 515 16.36 -17.37 -8.22
N GLN A 516 17.63 -17.03 -8.46
CA GLN A 516 18.20 -16.90 -9.79
C GLN A 516 18.75 -18.27 -10.25
N PHE A 517 18.02 -18.96 -11.10
CA PHE A 517 18.41 -20.29 -11.59
C PHE A 517 19.01 -20.21 -12.99
N VAL A 518 20.20 -20.80 -13.18
CA VAL A 518 20.93 -20.83 -14.46
C VAL A 518 21.21 -22.27 -14.84
N ASP A 519 20.93 -22.64 -16.07
CA ASP A 519 21.22 -23.94 -16.65
C ASP A 519 22.43 -23.85 -17.59
N GLU A 520 23.54 -24.49 -17.20
CA GLU A 520 24.78 -24.59 -18.01
C GLU A 520 25.10 -26.04 -18.43
N VAL A 521 24.14 -26.98 -18.26
CA VAL A 521 24.34 -28.38 -18.60
C VAL A 521 24.62 -28.57 -20.09
N LYS A 522 25.73 -29.24 -20.39
CA LYS A 522 26.12 -29.55 -21.77
C LYS A 522 25.96 -31.04 -22.05
N GLY A 523 25.64 -31.39 -23.29
CA GLY A 523 25.61 -32.79 -23.75
C GLY A 523 24.40 -33.63 -23.30
N GLY A 524 23.42 -33.04 -22.59
CA GLY A 524 22.21 -33.77 -22.15
C GLY A 524 22.45 -34.76 -21.01
N ASN A 525 23.50 -34.57 -20.21
CA ASN A 525 23.84 -35.40 -19.06
C ASN A 525 22.75 -35.41 -18.00
N VAL A 526 22.04 -34.25 -17.84
CA VAL A 526 20.79 -34.15 -17.11
C VAL A 526 19.68 -33.90 -18.13
N PRO A 527 18.70 -34.81 -18.28
CA PRO A 527 17.57 -34.60 -19.18
C PRO A 527 16.79 -33.31 -18.87
N LYS A 528 16.38 -32.60 -19.92
CA LYS A 528 15.65 -31.33 -19.77
C LYS A 528 14.39 -31.42 -18.92
N GLU A 529 13.75 -32.59 -18.88
CA GLU A 529 12.56 -32.85 -18.06
C GLU A 529 12.82 -32.83 -16.54
N PHE A 530 14.09 -33.00 -16.11
CA PHE A 530 14.48 -33.00 -14.70
C PHE A 530 15.01 -31.66 -14.22
N ILE A 531 15.42 -30.76 -15.10
CA ILE A 531 15.94 -29.43 -14.74
C ILE A 531 14.93 -28.59 -13.97
N PRO A 532 13.62 -28.52 -14.34
CA PRO A 532 12.62 -27.83 -13.52
C PRO A 532 12.45 -28.43 -12.11
N SER A 533 12.70 -29.74 -11.96
CA SER A 533 12.63 -30.40 -10.65
C SER A 533 13.81 -30.01 -9.74
N VAL A 534 15.00 -29.78 -10.32
CA VAL A 534 16.15 -29.23 -9.59
C VAL A 534 15.83 -27.81 -9.10
N GLN A 535 15.33 -26.94 -9.98
CA GLN A 535 14.93 -25.58 -9.62
C GLN A 535 13.88 -25.59 -8.51
N LYS A 536 12.84 -26.39 -8.64
CA LYS A 536 11.79 -26.54 -7.64
C LYS A 536 12.33 -27.04 -6.30
N GLY A 537 13.31 -27.96 -6.32
CA GLY A 537 13.98 -28.45 -5.12
C GLY A 537 14.71 -27.34 -4.36
N PHE A 538 15.44 -26.46 -5.07
CA PHE A 538 16.08 -25.30 -4.47
C PHE A 538 15.05 -24.30 -3.93
N GLN A 539 13.99 -23.98 -4.68
CA GLN A 539 12.91 -23.09 -4.23
C GLN A 539 12.27 -23.58 -2.92
N LYS A 540 11.99 -24.87 -2.83
CA LYS A 540 11.48 -25.46 -1.59
C LYS A 540 12.48 -25.40 -0.44
N ALA A 541 13.76 -25.68 -0.72
CA ALA A 541 14.78 -25.70 0.32
C ALA A 541 15.07 -24.32 0.89
N MET A 542 14.98 -23.26 0.07
CA MET A 542 15.21 -21.89 0.50
C MET A 542 14.25 -21.39 1.57
N THR A 543 13.07 -21.99 1.70
CA THR A 543 12.11 -21.63 2.77
C THR A 543 12.59 -22.03 4.16
N ASN A 544 13.62 -22.87 4.24
CA ASN A 544 14.14 -23.42 5.49
C ASN A 544 15.68 -23.43 5.47
N GLY A 545 16.27 -22.32 5.89
CA GLY A 545 17.72 -22.12 5.90
C GLY A 545 18.49 -23.04 6.85
N VAL A 546 19.82 -22.98 6.80
CA VAL A 546 20.72 -23.92 7.49
C VAL A 546 21.11 -23.50 8.90
N LEU A 547 20.92 -22.22 9.29
CA LEU A 547 21.29 -21.70 10.61
C LEU A 547 20.23 -21.98 11.66
N ALA A 548 19.00 -21.52 11.41
CA ALA A 548 17.87 -21.66 12.33
C ALA A 548 16.54 -21.95 11.63
N GLY A 549 16.61 -22.26 10.33
CA GLY A 549 15.40 -22.53 9.55
C GLY A 549 14.69 -21.30 9.04
N TYR A 550 15.31 -20.14 9.10
CA TYR A 550 14.75 -18.93 8.47
C TYR A 550 14.89 -18.98 6.95
N ALA A 551 13.97 -18.34 6.23
CA ALA A 551 14.05 -18.30 4.78
C ALA A 551 15.36 -17.69 4.29
N LEU A 552 15.95 -18.30 3.25
CA LEU A 552 17.17 -17.76 2.64
C LEU A 552 16.80 -16.65 1.66
N ASP A 553 17.52 -15.53 1.78
CA ASP A 553 17.36 -14.38 0.88
C ASP A 553 18.23 -14.58 -0.37
N LYS A 554 17.67 -14.25 -1.53
CA LYS A 554 18.31 -14.10 -2.85
C LYS A 554 19.48 -15.04 -3.15
N LEU A 555 19.19 -16.17 -3.75
CA LEU A 555 20.16 -17.20 -4.10
C LEU A 555 20.33 -17.32 -5.62
N LYS A 556 21.58 -17.45 -6.08
CA LYS A 556 21.87 -17.88 -7.44
C LYS A 556 22.37 -19.31 -7.44
N VAL A 557 21.74 -20.14 -8.26
CA VAL A 557 22.10 -21.53 -8.46
C VAL A 557 22.37 -21.77 -9.92
N THR A 558 23.58 -22.19 -10.26
CA THR A 558 23.95 -22.63 -11.60
C THR A 558 24.07 -24.14 -11.64
N LEU A 559 23.23 -24.80 -12.40
CA LEU A 559 23.34 -26.24 -12.66
C LEU A 559 24.43 -26.44 -13.72
N LEU A 560 25.58 -26.97 -13.32
CA LEU A 560 26.76 -27.11 -14.17
C LEU A 560 26.74 -28.41 -14.95
N ASP A 561 26.42 -29.52 -14.30
CA ASP A 561 26.44 -30.87 -14.88
C ASP A 561 25.69 -31.85 -13.97
N GLY A 562 25.67 -33.13 -14.34
CA GLY A 562 25.09 -34.19 -13.53
C GLY A 562 25.03 -35.51 -14.26
N SER A 563 24.30 -36.46 -13.71
CA SER A 563 24.03 -37.73 -14.38
C SER A 563 22.67 -38.30 -13.97
N PHE A 564 22.12 -39.17 -14.80
CA PHE A 564 20.88 -39.86 -14.52
C PHE A 564 20.99 -41.35 -14.80
N HIS A 565 20.08 -42.11 -14.22
CA HIS A 565 19.96 -43.53 -14.47
C HIS A 565 18.65 -43.80 -15.21
N PRO A 566 18.65 -44.51 -16.36
CA PRO A 566 17.45 -44.68 -17.22
C PRO A 566 16.22 -45.28 -16.52
N VAL A 567 16.42 -46.05 -15.46
CA VAL A 567 15.34 -46.76 -14.74
C VAL A 567 15.03 -46.10 -13.38
N ASP A 568 16.07 -45.63 -12.67
CA ASP A 568 15.97 -45.21 -11.27
C ASP A 568 15.87 -43.68 -11.10
N SER A 569 16.01 -42.92 -12.18
CA SER A 569 15.83 -41.44 -12.15
C SER A 569 14.40 -41.04 -12.40
N ASP A 570 13.92 -40.11 -11.61
CA ASP A 570 12.63 -39.47 -11.77
C ASP A 570 12.69 -37.98 -11.24
N GLN A 571 11.66 -37.22 -11.50
CA GLN A 571 11.55 -35.82 -11.09
C GLN A 571 11.70 -35.65 -9.57
N LEU A 572 11.11 -36.54 -8.77
CA LEU A 572 11.19 -36.51 -7.32
C LEU A 572 12.61 -36.74 -6.79
N SER A 573 13.36 -37.65 -7.45
CA SER A 573 14.76 -37.93 -7.08
C SER A 573 15.65 -36.69 -7.30
N PHE A 574 15.45 -35.94 -8.39
CA PHE A 574 16.17 -34.69 -8.65
C PHE A 574 15.74 -33.57 -7.71
N GLU A 575 14.45 -33.46 -7.35
CA GLU A 575 13.96 -32.52 -6.36
C GLU A 575 14.60 -32.78 -4.99
N ILE A 576 14.67 -34.02 -4.52
CA ILE A 576 15.29 -34.40 -3.25
C ILE A 576 16.81 -34.15 -3.29
N CYS A 577 17.47 -34.51 -4.41
CA CYS A 577 18.89 -34.24 -4.60
C CYS A 577 19.23 -32.74 -4.50
N ALA A 578 18.40 -31.90 -5.12
CA ALA A 578 18.53 -30.45 -5.05
C ALA A 578 18.37 -29.91 -3.61
N ILE A 579 17.41 -30.44 -2.84
CA ILE A 579 17.22 -30.08 -1.42
C ILE A 579 18.46 -30.45 -0.59
N GLN A 580 19.06 -31.61 -0.84
CA GLN A 580 20.29 -32.02 -0.15
C GLN A 580 21.47 -31.17 -0.57
N ALA A 581 21.63 -30.89 -1.87
CA ALA A 581 22.65 -30.00 -2.40
C ALA A 581 22.56 -28.60 -1.78
N PHE A 582 21.36 -28.04 -1.66
CA PHE A 582 21.12 -26.76 -0.98
C PHE A 582 21.66 -26.76 0.46
N LYS A 583 21.28 -27.77 1.26
CA LYS A 583 21.72 -27.87 2.68
C LYS A 583 23.24 -27.96 2.81
N ASN A 584 23.87 -28.79 1.97
CA ASN A 584 25.31 -29.02 2.01
C ASN A 584 26.10 -27.80 1.48
N ALA A 585 25.64 -27.16 0.42
CA ALA A 585 26.27 -25.97 -0.14
C ALA A 585 26.11 -24.76 0.78
N SER A 586 24.91 -24.46 1.25
CA SER A 586 24.62 -23.32 2.09
C SER A 586 25.39 -23.35 3.42
N ALA A 587 25.59 -24.54 4.01
CA ALA A 587 26.40 -24.70 5.21
C ALA A 587 27.89 -24.36 5.00
N GLN A 588 28.41 -24.52 3.78
CA GLN A 588 29.81 -24.22 3.41
C GLN A 588 29.98 -22.81 2.84
N ALA A 589 28.90 -22.21 2.36
CA ALA A 589 28.89 -20.91 1.67
C ALA A 589 29.00 -19.70 2.60
N GLY A 590 29.37 -19.88 3.87
CA GLY A 590 29.45 -18.81 4.86
C GLY A 590 28.09 -18.22 5.18
N PRO A 591 27.16 -19.01 5.76
CA PRO A 591 25.84 -18.53 6.06
C PRO A 591 25.85 -17.44 7.13
N VAL A 592 25.01 -16.42 6.95
CA VAL A 592 24.83 -15.28 7.86
C VAL A 592 23.37 -15.07 8.16
N LEU A 593 23.09 -14.56 9.35
CA LEU A 593 21.76 -14.16 9.75
C LEU A 593 21.51 -12.70 9.33
N LEU A 594 20.37 -12.42 8.75
CA LEU A 594 19.91 -11.09 8.36
C LEU A 594 18.79 -10.63 9.28
N GLU A 595 18.85 -9.36 9.70
CA GLU A 595 17.78 -8.70 10.44
C GLU A 595 17.10 -7.60 9.62
N PRO A 596 15.78 -7.37 9.80
CA PRO A 596 15.11 -6.29 9.13
C PRO A 596 15.51 -4.94 9.71
N ILE A 597 15.91 -4.03 8.83
CA ILE A 597 16.23 -2.65 9.13
C ILE A 597 15.06 -1.77 8.75
N MET A 598 14.68 -0.92 9.69
CA MET A 598 13.58 0.02 9.52
C MET A 598 14.13 1.42 9.25
N ARG A 599 13.48 2.16 8.37
CA ARG A 599 13.64 3.60 8.25
C ARG A 599 12.76 4.24 9.31
N LEU A 600 13.38 4.92 10.25
CA LEU A 600 12.72 5.67 11.30
C LEU A 600 12.85 7.17 11.04
N GLU A 601 11.76 7.87 11.22
CA GLU A 601 11.70 9.32 11.18
C GLU A 601 11.01 9.82 12.45
N VAL A 602 11.65 10.71 13.16
CA VAL A 602 11.16 11.25 14.43
C VAL A 602 11.06 12.77 14.31
N ASP A 603 9.84 13.27 14.43
CA ASP A 603 9.58 14.72 14.56
C ASP A 603 9.57 15.07 16.04
N THR A 604 10.53 15.86 16.48
CA THR A 604 10.76 16.17 17.89
C THR A 604 11.11 17.65 18.10
N PRO A 605 10.72 18.25 19.24
CA PRO A 605 11.22 19.57 19.62
C PRO A 605 12.76 19.59 19.65
N GLU A 606 13.35 20.72 19.26
CA GLU A 606 14.81 20.86 19.22
C GLU A 606 15.49 20.55 20.56
N GLU A 607 14.86 20.91 21.67
CA GLU A 607 15.37 20.64 23.03
C GLU A 607 15.48 19.15 23.36
N ASN A 608 14.63 18.30 22.77
CA ASN A 608 14.62 16.84 23.00
C ASN A 608 15.45 16.06 21.98
N MET A 609 15.96 16.71 20.93
CA MET A 609 16.68 16.05 19.83
C MET A 609 17.90 15.24 20.34
N GLY A 610 18.67 15.78 21.27
CA GLY A 610 19.84 15.11 21.84
C GLY A 610 19.50 13.81 22.56
N ASP A 611 18.42 13.81 23.33
CA ASP A 611 17.94 12.63 24.07
C ASP A 611 17.38 11.57 23.10
N VAL A 612 16.66 11.98 22.05
CA VAL A 612 16.16 11.09 21.01
C VAL A 612 17.32 10.40 20.27
N ILE A 613 18.34 11.17 19.85
CA ILE A 613 19.53 10.61 19.19
C ILE A 613 20.28 9.65 20.14
N GLY A 614 20.39 10.03 21.41
CA GLY A 614 21.00 9.19 22.45
C GLY A 614 20.28 7.85 22.64
N ASP A 615 18.96 7.84 22.62
CA ASP A 615 18.15 6.61 22.69
C ASP A 615 18.30 5.76 21.42
N LEU A 616 18.27 6.40 20.24
CA LEU A 616 18.48 5.69 18.96
C LEU A 616 19.85 5.02 18.88
N ASN A 617 20.92 5.68 19.33
CA ASN A 617 22.25 5.09 19.38
C ASN A 617 22.33 3.87 20.31
N LYS A 618 21.63 3.90 21.46
CA LYS A 618 21.51 2.73 22.35
C LYS A 618 20.80 1.56 21.67
N ARG A 619 19.88 1.85 20.74
CA ARG A 619 19.12 0.88 19.94
C ARG A 619 19.82 0.48 18.64
N ARG A 620 21.12 0.66 18.54
CA ARG A 620 21.91 0.39 17.33
C ARG A 620 21.46 1.19 16.11
N GLY A 621 20.76 2.29 16.31
CA GLY A 621 20.28 3.16 15.23
C GLY A 621 21.43 3.93 14.59
N GLN A 622 21.37 4.08 13.28
CA GLN A 622 22.29 4.90 12.49
C GLN A 622 21.55 6.15 12.03
N VAL A 623 21.88 7.30 12.62
CA VAL A 623 21.30 8.58 12.22
C VAL A 623 21.87 8.98 10.87
N GLU A 624 20.99 9.14 9.86
CA GLU A 624 21.39 9.51 8.49
C GLU A 624 21.29 11.01 8.23
N GLY A 625 20.38 11.69 8.91
CA GLY A 625 20.17 13.11 8.69
C GLY A 625 19.27 13.75 9.74
N MET A 626 19.34 15.06 9.77
CA MET A 626 18.53 15.93 10.63
C MET A 626 18.07 17.14 9.82
N ASP A 627 16.76 17.28 9.67
CA ASP A 627 16.16 18.40 8.95
C ASP A 627 15.41 19.31 9.95
N SER A 628 15.32 20.59 9.63
CA SER A 628 14.45 21.50 10.38
C SER A 628 13.07 21.50 9.75
N THR A 629 12.04 21.29 10.56
CA THR A 629 10.66 21.45 10.09
C THR A 629 10.25 22.92 10.15
N PRO A 630 9.27 23.36 9.34
CA PRO A 630 8.79 24.74 9.36
C PRO A 630 8.18 25.19 10.70
N SER A 631 7.71 24.22 11.48
CA SER A 631 7.18 24.44 12.83
C SER A 631 8.27 24.70 13.90
N GLY A 632 9.58 24.68 13.51
CA GLY A 632 10.70 24.79 14.43
C GLY A 632 11.08 23.49 15.13
N ALA A 633 10.41 22.38 14.79
CA ALA A 633 10.80 21.06 15.24
C ALA A 633 11.97 20.49 14.40
N ARG A 634 12.54 19.40 14.86
CA ARG A 634 13.62 18.67 14.17
C ARG A 634 13.12 17.31 13.71
N LEU A 635 13.34 17.02 12.43
CA LEU A 635 13.09 15.72 11.86
C LEU A 635 14.39 14.90 11.87
N VAL A 636 14.47 13.90 12.75
CA VAL A 636 15.59 12.97 12.83
C VAL A 636 15.28 11.76 11.96
N LYS A 637 16.15 11.49 10.98
CA LYS A 637 16.06 10.31 10.10
C LYS A 637 17.12 9.31 10.49
N ALA A 638 16.72 8.05 10.71
CA ALA A 638 17.65 6.99 11.12
C ALA A 638 17.28 5.64 10.50
N LYS A 639 18.27 4.78 10.36
CA LYS A 639 18.09 3.34 10.13
C LYS A 639 18.24 2.61 11.45
N VAL A 640 17.27 1.77 11.78
CA VAL A 640 17.22 1.09 13.08
C VAL A 640 16.85 -0.39 12.88
N PRO A 641 17.51 -1.32 13.62
CA PRO A 641 17.09 -2.72 13.59
C PRO A 641 15.74 -2.88 14.30
N LEU A 642 14.79 -3.58 13.67
CA LEU A 642 13.46 -3.79 14.24
C LEU A 642 13.50 -4.45 15.62
N ALA A 643 14.45 -5.35 15.85
CA ALA A 643 14.62 -6.04 17.13
C ALA A 643 14.78 -5.08 18.33
N GLU A 644 15.37 -3.91 18.11
CA GLU A 644 15.59 -2.90 19.16
C GLU A 644 14.43 -1.90 19.32
N MET A 645 13.43 -1.99 18.45
CA MET A 645 12.39 -0.97 18.36
C MET A 645 11.10 -1.31 19.13
N PHE A 646 11.01 -2.51 19.68
CA PHE A 646 9.86 -2.87 20.52
C PHE A 646 9.74 -1.94 21.73
N GLY A 647 8.55 -1.38 21.93
CA GLY A 647 8.28 -0.40 22.98
C GLY A 647 8.90 0.99 22.75
N TYR A 648 9.49 1.27 21.59
CA TYR A 648 10.14 2.56 21.28
C TYR A 648 9.18 3.74 21.42
N VAL A 649 7.93 3.62 20.97
CA VAL A 649 6.93 4.69 21.02
C VAL A 649 6.69 5.14 22.49
N THR A 650 6.68 4.20 23.43
CA THR A 650 6.53 4.49 24.87
C THR A 650 7.77 5.23 25.40
N SER A 651 8.98 4.78 25.01
CA SER A 651 10.23 5.45 25.37
C SER A 651 10.28 6.87 24.81
N LEU A 652 9.92 7.04 23.54
CA LEU A 652 9.90 8.33 22.87
C LEU A 652 8.93 9.32 23.56
N ARG A 653 7.73 8.87 23.89
CA ARG A 653 6.75 9.67 24.65
C ARG A 653 7.28 10.10 26.01
N THR A 654 8.00 9.21 26.72
CA THR A 654 8.61 9.52 28.02
C THR A 654 9.71 10.57 27.87
N ILE A 655 10.63 10.40 26.90
CA ILE A 655 11.73 11.31 26.65
C ILE A 655 11.28 12.70 26.25
N THR A 656 10.19 12.79 25.47
CA THR A 656 9.72 14.04 24.87
C THR A 656 8.45 14.60 25.54
N SER A 657 8.02 14.02 26.64
CA SER A 657 6.76 14.37 27.32
C SER A 657 5.55 14.35 26.36
N GLY A 658 5.52 13.37 25.44
CA GLY A 658 4.48 13.17 24.46
C GLY A 658 4.48 14.14 23.27
N ARG A 659 5.51 15.00 23.15
CA ARG A 659 5.58 16.04 22.11
C ARG A 659 6.21 15.57 20.80
N ALA A 660 6.87 14.41 20.77
CA ALA A 660 7.43 13.85 19.54
C ALA A 660 6.48 12.82 18.92
N THR A 661 6.54 12.75 17.60
CA THR A 661 5.90 11.70 16.81
C THR A 661 6.94 10.92 16.03
N SER A 662 6.66 9.65 15.76
CA SER A 662 7.56 8.82 14.98
C SER A 662 6.81 8.04 13.92
N SER A 663 7.47 7.80 12.79
CA SER A 663 7.04 6.93 11.73
C SER A 663 8.16 5.93 11.42
N MET A 664 7.82 4.66 11.30
CA MET A 664 8.77 3.59 11.06
C MET A 664 8.29 2.73 9.90
N THR A 665 9.12 2.58 8.86
CA THR A 665 8.82 1.79 7.67
C THR A 665 9.93 0.78 7.42
N PHE A 666 9.58 -0.40 6.89
CA PHE A 666 10.58 -1.38 6.48
C PHE A 666 11.47 -0.79 5.36
N SER A 667 12.78 -1.00 5.48
CA SER A 667 13.75 -0.57 4.48
C SER A 667 14.34 -1.77 3.73
N HIS A 668 15.12 -2.61 4.41
CA HIS A 668 15.83 -3.75 3.82
C HIS A 668 16.30 -4.70 4.92
N TYR A 669 16.92 -5.80 4.52
CA TYR A 669 17.61 -6.72 5.42
C TYR A 669 19.12 -6.46 5.42
N GLU A 670 19.76 -6.51 6.60
CA GLU A 670 21.23 -6.42 6.75
C GLU A 670 21.77 -7.57 7.62
N PRO A 671 23.03 -7.98 7.37
CA PRO A 671 23.69 -8.97 8.22
C PRO A 671 23.83 -8.47 9.66
N VAL A 672 23.44 -9.29 10.64
CA VAL A 672 23.70 -9.02 12.06
C VAL A 672 25.14 -9.29 12.43
N SER A 673 25.66 -8.59 13.46
CA SER A 673 26.99 -8.89 14.00
C SER A 673 27.05 -10.33 14.53
N SER A 674 28.25 -10.95 14.46
CA SER A 674 28.44 -12.33 14.91
C SER A 674 28.04 -12.57 16.36
N SER A 675 28.17 -11.57 17.25
CA SER A 675 27.76 -11.67 18.65
C SER A 675 26.23 -11.76 18.80
N ILE A 676 25.49 -10.93 18.06
CA ILE A 676 24.02 -10.93 18.07
C ILE A 676 23.51 -12.20 17.39
N ALA A 677 24.10 -12.58 16.26
CA ALA A 677 23.73 -13.80 15.57
C ALA A 677 23.84 -15.03 16.47
N ARG A 678 24.93 -15.14 17.26
CA ARG A 678 25.08 -16.23 18.23
C ARG A 678 23.99 -16.22 19.28
N GLN A 679 23.71 -15.05 19.87
CA GLN A 679 22.65 -14.92 20.88
C GLN A 679 21.29 -15.37 20.31
N VAL A 680 20.92 -14.86 19.13
CA VAL A 680 19.64 -15.22 18.48
C VAL A 680 19.58 -16.73 18.20
N LEU A 681 20.66 -17.30 17.67
CA LEU A 681 20.71 -18.73 17.36
C LEU A 681 20.67 -19.62 18.62
N GLU A 682 21.33 -19.22 19.72
CA GLU A 682 21.23 -19.92 20.99
C GLU A 682 19.80 -19.91 21.54
N GLU A 683 19.09 -18.80 21.44
CA GLU A 683 17.69 -18.66 21.89
C GLU A 683 16.73 -19.56 21.10
N VAL A 684 16.97 -19.78 19.80
CA VAL A 684 16.08 -20.57 18.93
C VAL A 684 16.61 -21.99 18.70
N GLY A 685 17.71 -22.40 19.32
CA GLY A 685 18.33 -23.71 19.12
C GLY A 685 18.94 -23.93 17.74
N GLY A 686 19.41 -22.85 17.11
CA GLY A 686 20.01 -22.86 15.79
C GLY A 686 21.48 -23.32 15.79
N ARG A 687 22.07 -23.40 14.59
CA ARG A 687 23.44 -23.90 14.36
C ARG A 687 24.50 -22.82 14.51
N VAL A 688 24.88 -22.55 15.74
CA VAL A 688 25.95 -21.58 16.10
C VAL A 688 27.31 -21.98 15.52
N ASP A 689 27.53 -23.30 15.34
CA ASP A 689 28.77 -23.86 14.78
C ASP A 689 29.07 -23.42 13.34
N LEU A 690 28.08 -22.97 12.59
CA LEU A 690 28.23 -22.50 11.21
C LEU A 690 28.61 -21.02 11.11
N ILE A 691 28.48 -20.24 12.17
CA ILE A 691 28.90 -18.82 12.20
C ILE A 691 30.37 -18.72 12.59
N LYS A 692 31.17 -18.14 11.70
CA LYS A 692 32.60 -17.89 11.93
C LYS A 692 32.86 -16.53 12.53
#